data_96927e90178b8d085e8b008e63dd9095
#
_entry.id   96927e90178b8d085e8b008e63dd9095
#
_cell.length_a   1.000
_cell.length_b   1.000
_cell.length_c   1.000
_cell.angle_alpha   90.00
_cell.angle_beta   90.00
_cell.angle_gamma   90.00
#
_symmetry.space_group_name_H-M   'P 1'
#
loop_
_entity.id
_entity.type
_entity.pdbx_description
1 polymer ?
#
loop_
_entity_poly.entity_id
_entity_poly.type
_entity_poly.pdbx_seq_one_letter_code
_entity_poly.pdbx_strand_id
1 'polypeptide(L)'
;MDTIQVRGARTHNLKNIDLDLPRDKFIVITGLSGSGKSSLAFDTLYAEGQRRYVESLSTYARQFLSMMEKPDVDHIEGLSPAISIEQKSTSHNPRSTVGTITEIYDYLRLLFARAGEPRCPDHNNPLKAQTVSQMVDQVMELPEGTKLMLLAPVVKDRKGEHLHLFETLRRQGFIRARIDGLVCDLDEAPALNKKQKHSIDVVVDRFKVKEDIALRLAESFETALNLAEGLVVISYMDGEQPDQLFSAKFACPVCNYSLNELEPRLFSFNNPAGACPTCDGLGVHQFFDIDRVIQHPEASISEGAIRGWDRRTLFYYNMLTSLAEHYEFDIDQPWEKLAPIHQQKVLFGSDDEEITFNYVNDRGTVFRRQHKFEGVINNMERRYRETESQSVREELTKFMATTSCPECAGTRLRKSARNVFIDNKRIEDIVCMPVGNCAEYFDQLNLVGRQGEIAEKIIKEIRERFTFLVDVGLNYLSLNRSADTLSGGEAQRIRLASQIGAGLVGVMYILDEPSIGLHQRDNERLLKTLIRLRDLGNTVIVVEHDEEAIAAADYVVDIGPGAGIHGGQIVAEGSVEEIRNSEKSTTGKFLSGARSIAIPKKRHSGKGKTLSVKGAKGNNLQSVDLNIPIGVFTCITGVSGSGKSTLINETLYPAAAIALNKATTLKAAPHEKITGLNLLDKCIDINQSPIGRTPRSNPATYTGIFTPVREIFAATQEARSRGYAPGRFSFNVKGGRCEACQGDGVTKVEMHFLPDIYVPCDVCKGKRYNRETLDIHFKGKNIHQVLDMTIEDARDFFDAIPAIARKLQTLVDVGLSYIKLGQSATTLSGGEAQRVKLSKELSKRDTGKTLYILDEPTTGLHFHDIEQLLAVLHRFRDHGNTVVVIEHNLDVIKTADWVIDLGPEGGSGGGQIIAEGTPEEVSQVKGSHTGQFLKSTLQQ
;
A
#
# COMPACT_ATOMS: atom_id res chain seq x y z
N MET A 1 -18.79 -36.34 7.36
CA MET A 1 -17.66 -36.28 8.37
C MET A 1 -17.78 -34.97 9.10
N ASP A 2 -17.89 -35.03 10.41
CA ASP A 2 -18.09 -33.85 11.27
C ASP A 2 -16.78 -33.33 11.86
N THR A 3 -15.63 -33.94 11.47
CA THR A 3 -14.31 -33.63 11.94
C THR A 3 -13.28 -33.60 10.81
N ILE A 4 -12.27 -32.73 10.95
CA ILE A 4 -11.05 -32.74 10.16
C ILE A 4 -10.05 -33.57 10.97
N GLN A 5 -9.56 -34.69 10.42
CA GLN A 5 -8.61 -35.57 11.09
C GLN A 5 -7.21 -35.36 10.51
N VAL A 6 -6.27 -34.94 11.33
CA VAL A 6 -4.86 -34.82 10.99
C VAL A 6 -4.10 -35.94 11.69
N ARG A 7 -3.22 -36.62 10.98
CA ARG A 7 -2.36 -37.70 11.53
C ARG A 7 -0.93 -37.50 11.06
N GLY A 8 -0.02 -37.51 12.02
CA GLY A 8 1.41 -37.48 11.77
C GLY A 8 1.93 -36.21 11.13
N ALA A 9 1.43 -35.02 11.52
CA ALA A 9 1.93 -33.75 10.99
C ALA A 9 3.33 -33.42 11.53
N ARG A 10 4.31 -33.25 10.61
CA ARG A 10 5.73 -33.01 10.90
C ARG A 10 6.30 -31.81 10.18
N THR A 11 5.44 -30.98 9.59
CA THR A 11 5.86 -29.78 8.85
C THR A 11 6.65 -28.83 9.78
N HIS A 12 7.83 -28.40 9.34
CA HIS A 12 8.74 -27.53 10.08
C HIS A 12 9.12 -28.08 11.49
N ASN A 13 8.62 -27.44 12.55
CA ASN A 13 8.92 -27.83 13.94
C ASN A 13 7.85 -28.72 14.58
N LEU A 14 6.81 -29.11 13.85
CA LEU A 14 5.76 -29.99 14.36
C LEU A 14 6.31 -31.38 14.67
N LYS A 15 5.92 -31.94 15.80
CA LYS A 15 6.45 -33.20 16.34
C LYS A 15 5.44 -34.34 16.23
N ASN A 16 5.14 -34.74 14.99
CA ASN A 16 4.23 -35.87 14.70
C ASN A 16 2.85 -35.67 15.36
N ILE A 17 2.21 -34.55 15.06
CA ILE A 17 0.93 -34.18 15.67
C ILE A 17 -0.22 -34.99 15.09
N ASP A 18 -1.03 -35.58 15.99
CA ASP A 18 -2.35 -36.11 15.71
C ASP A 18 -3.40 -35.18 16.29
N LEU A 19 -4.43 -34.79 15.53
CA LEU A 19 -5.41 -33.80 15.93
C LEU A 19 -6.76 -34.06 15.22
N ASP A 20 -7.86 -33.91 15.96
CA ASP A 20 -9.22 -33.97 15.46
C ASP A 20 -9.93 -32.64 15.68
N LEU A 21 -10.12 -31.86 14.59
CA LEU A 21 -10.78 -30.56 14.62
C LEU A 21 -12.24 -30.67 14.25
N PRO A 22 -13.18 -30.12 15.01
CA PRO A 22 -14.61 -30.11 14.65
C PRO A 22 -14.84 -29.18 13.45
N ARG A 23 -15.72 -29.63 12.50
CA ARG A 23 -16.15 -28.80 11.36
C ARG A 23 -17.25 -27.82 11.77
N ASP A 24 -17.42 -26.79 10.96
CA ASP A 24 -18.48 -25.78 11.12
C ASP A 24 -18.43 -25.10 12.51
N LYS A 25 -17.19 -24.89 12.99
CA LYS A 25 -16.86 -24.29 14.27
C LYS A 25 -15.87 -23.14 14.11
N PHE A 26 -15.88 -22.25 15.10
CA PHE A 26 -14.85 -21.24 15.29
C PHE A 26 -13.72 -21.82 16.14
N ILE A 27 -12.59 -22.08 15.50
CA ILE A 27 -11.43 -22.76 16.08
C ILE A 27 -10.29 -21.77 16.23
N VAL A 28 -9.72 -21.66 17.42
CA VAL A 28 -8.54 -20.82 17.66
C VAL A 28 -7.32 -21.70 17.89
N ILE A 29 -6.26 -21.48 17.11
CA ILE A 29 -4.95 -22.09 17.33
C ILE A 29 -4.07 -21.05 18.01
N THR A 30 -3.65 -21.32 19.24
CA THR A 30 -2.87 -20.43 20.10
C THR A 30 -1.57 -21.07 20.58
N GLY A 31 -0.76 -20.32 21.32
CA GLY A 31 0.52 -20.78 21.89
C GLY A 31 1.64 -19.77 21.68
N LEU A 32 2.82 -20.02 22.20
CA LEU A 32 3.98 -19.12 22.14
C LEU A 32 4.38 -18.74 20.70
N SER A 33 5.02 -17.58 20.51
CA SER A 33 5.60 -17.22 19.21
C SER A 33 6.64 -18.26 18.79
N GLY A 34 6.55 -18.74 17.52
CA GLY A 34 7.42 -19.81 17.01
C GLY A 34 7.09 -21.22 17.53
N SER A 35 5.96 -21.46 18.19
CA SER A 35 5.57 -22.79 18.69
C SER A 35 5.13 -23.77 17.59
N GLY A 36 4.80 -23.29 16.37
CA GLY A 36 4.35 -24.11 15.24
C GLY A 36 2.90 -23.88 14.81
N LYS A 37 2.23 -22.84 15.32
CA LYS A 37 0.84 -22.48 14.98
C LYS A 37 0.62 -22.31 13.47
N SER A 38 1.43 -21.44 12.85
CA SER A 38 1.33 -21.18 11.42
C SER A 38 1.72 -22.43 10.59
N SER A 39 2.66 -23.24 11.09
CA SER A 39 3.02 -24.52 10.44
C SER A 39 1.85 -25.49 10.42
N LEU A 40 1.03 -25.54 11.47
CA LEU A 40 -0.18 -26.34 11.48
C LEU A 40 -1.29 -25.74 10.60
N ALA A 41 -1.59 -24.44 10.79
CA ALA A 41 -2.72 -23.78 10.13
C ALA A 41 -2.49 -23.58 8.63
N PHE A 42 -1.35 -22.99 8.25
CA PHE A 42 -1.06 -22.60 6.86
C PHE A 42 -0.25 -23.65 6.11
N ASP A 43 0.90 -24.08 6.65
CA ASP A 43 1.80 -24.98 5.94
C ASP A 43 1.33 -26.44 5.94
N THR A 44 0.31 -26.79 6.74
CA THR A 44 -0.27 -28.13 6.80
C THR A 44 -1.73 -28.12 6.33
N LEU A 45 -2.68 -27.53 7.07
CA LEU A 45 -4.12 -27.59 6.77
C LEU A 45 -4.48 -26.86 5.48
N TYR A 46 -4.05 -25.57 5.37
CA TYR A 46 -4.33 -24.79 4.17
C TYR A 46 -3.62 -25.35 2.93
N ALA A 47 -2.33 -25.64 3.05
CA ALA A 47 -1.53 -26.13 1.93
C ALA A 47 -2.10 -27.43 1.35
N GLU A 48 -2.51 -28.38 2.18
CA GLU A 48 -3.13 -29.63 1.73
C GLU A 48 -4.55 -29.41 1.17
N GLY A 49 -5.36 -28.54 1.81
CA GLY A 49 -6.69 -28.18 1.31
C GLY A 49 -6.63 -27.53 -0.07
N GLN A 50 -5.72 -26.59 -0.26
CA GLN A 50 -5.51 -25.93 -1.54
C GLN A 50 -4.95 -26.89 -2.60
N ARG A 51 -3.98 -27.74 -2.23
CA ARG A 51 -3.41 -28.74 -3.12
C ARG A 51 -4.49 -29.67 -3.67
N ARG A 52 -5.37 -30.22 -2.82
CA ARG A 52 -6.49 -31.08 -3.23
C ARG A 52 -7.49 -30.36 -4.11
N TYR A 53 -7.78 -29.10 -3.80
CA TYR A 53 -8.68 -28.29 -4.62
C TYR A 53 -8.10 -28.08 -6.02
N VAL A 54 -6.83 -27.68 -6.14
CA VAL A 54 -6.15 -27.49 -7.44
C VAL A 54 -6.05 -28.82 -8.20
N GLU A 55 -5.83 -29.95 -7.51
CA GLU A 55 -5.78 -31.29 -8.11
C GLU A 55 -7.11 -31.69 -8.74
N SER A 56 -8.23 -31.20 -8.21
CA SER A 56 -9.56 -31.41 -8.76
C SER A 56 -9.86 -30.57 -10.01
N LEU A 57 -9.05 -29.54 -10.31
CA LEU A 57 -9.24 -28.64 -11.44
C LEU A 57 -8.69 -29.23 -12.75
N SER A 58 -8.72 -28.44 -13.82
CA SER A 58 -8.29 -28.83 -15.17
C SER A 58 -6.81 -29.24 -15.24
N THR A 59 -6.45 -29.95 -16.31
CA THR A 59 -5.06 -30.38 -16.59
C THR A 59 -4.07 -29.24 -16.64
N TYR A 60 -4.51 -28.05 -17.07
CA TYR A 60 -3.69 -26.84 -17.08
C TYR A 60 -3.37 -26.36 -15.66
N ALA A 61 -4.35 -26.34 -14.77
CA ALA A 61 -4.15 -25.96 -13.36
C ALA A 61 -3.21 -26.96 -12.64
N ARG A 62 -3.24 -28.23 -13.00
CA ARG A 62 -2.34 -29.28 -12.44
C ARG A 62 -0.86 -29.06 -12.77
N GLN A 63 -0.52 -28.30 -13.82
CA GLN A 63 0.89 -27.96 -14.10
C GLN A 63 1.51 -27.11 -12.97
N PHE A 64 0.69 -26.36 -12.24
CA PHE A 64 1.13 -25.58 -11.08
C PHE A 64 1.28 -26.42 -9.81
N LEU A 65 0.66 -27.61 -9.73
CA LEU A 65 0.79 -28.52 -8.58
C LEU A 65 2.20 -29.02 -8.36
N SER A 66 2.99 -29.21 -9.43
CA SER A 66 4.39 -29.65 -9.32
C SER A 66 5.28 -28.63 -8.60
N MET A 67 4.81 -27.39 -8.43
CA MET A 67 5.50 -26.32 -7.74
C MET A 67 4.98 -26.10 -6.29
N MET A 68 3.90 -26.77 -5.89
CA MET A 68 3.38 -26.71 -4.52
C MET A 68 4.06 -27.81 -3.67
N GLU A 69 4.73 -27.39 -2.61
CA GLU A 69 5.31 -28.33 -1.65
C GLU A 69 4.20 -29.12 -0.96
N LYS A 70 4.32 -30.44 -0.94
CA LYS A 70 3.42 -31.30 -0.18
C LYS A 70 3.78 -31.20 1.30
N PRO A 71 2.83 -30.88 2.20
CA PRO A 71 3.11 -30.87 3.62
C PRO A 71 3.56 -32.27 4.10
N ASP A 72 4.48 -32.28 5.07
CA ASP A 72 4.95 -33.51 5.71
C ASP A 72 3.91 -33.97 6.74
N VAL A 73 2.98 -34.79 6.26
CA VAL A 73 1.86 -35.34 7.02
C VAL A 73 1.53 -36.74 6.51
N ASP A 74 1.22 -37.64 7.43
CA ASP A 74 0.84 -39.01 7.03
C ASP A 74 -0.53 -39.04 6.34
N HIS A 75 -1.52 -38.38 6.95
CA HIS A 75 -2.89 -38.36 6.45
C HIS A 75 -3.70 -37.19 6.96
N ILE A 76 -4.57 -36.62 6.10
CA ILE A 76 -5.59 -35.62 6.51
C ILE A 76 -6.91 -35.98 5.84
N GLU A 77 -8.00 -36.14 6.64
CA GLU A 77 -9.36 -36.33 6.14
C GLU A 77 -10.29 -35.19 6.54
N GLY A 78 -11.42 -35.05 5.86
CA GLY A 78 -12.48 -34.11 6.19
C GLY A 78 -12.22 -32.65 5.79
N LEU A 79 -11.16 -32.37 5.01
CA LEU A 79 -10.88 -31.01 4.54
C LEU A 79 -11.97 -30.51 3.59
N SER A 80 -12.41 -29.27 3.81
CA SER A 80 -13.18 -28.46 2.86
C SER A 80 -12.26 -27.64 1.97
N PRO A 81 -12.75 -27.06 0.85
CA PRO A 81 -12.01 -26.03 0.12
C PRO A 81 -11.51 -24.96 1.07
N ALA A 82 -10.22 -24.63 1.01
CA ALA A 82 -9.57 -23.74 1.98
C ALA A 82 -9.30 -22.36 1.39
N ILE A 83 -9.57 -21.32 2.15
CA ILE A 83 -9.27 -19.92 1.84
C ILE A 83 -8.37 -19.39 2.95
N SER A 84 -7.18 -18.88 2.55
CA SER A 84 -6.23 -18.25 3.46
C SER A 84 -6.34 -16.73 3.41
N ILE A 85 -6.33 -16.12 4.58
CA ILE A 85 -6.29 -14.65 4.76
C ILE A 85 -5.09 -14.30 5.62
N GLU A 86 -3.92 -14.20 4.96
CA GLU A 86 -2.65 -13.88 5.59
C GLU A 86 -2.39 -12.37 5.64
N GLN A 87 -1.50 -11.96 6.54
CA GLN A 87 -1.04 -10.57 6.66
C GLN A 87 -0.05 -10.15 5.59
N LYS A 88 0.54 -11.10 4.83
CA LYS A 88 1.59 -10.80 3.86
C LYS A 88 1.14 -9.79 2.82
N SER A 89 2.06 -8.91 2.50
CA SER A 89 1.97 -7.69 1.71
C SER A 89 0.89 -7.66 0.63
N THR A 90 0.13 -6.58 0.68
CA THR A 90 -0.70 -6.08 -0.42
C THR A 90 0.10 -5.99 -1.72
N SER A 91 -0.60 -6.15 -2.82
CA SER A 91 -0.07 -5.88 -4.15
C SER A 91 0.64 -4.52 -4.17
N HIS A 92 1.90 -4.48 -4.57
CA HIS A 92 2.64 -3.25 -4.82
C HIS A 92 2.22 -2.54 -6.12
N ASN A 93 1.08 -2.93 -6.68
CA ASN A 93 0.55 -2.28 -7.86
C ASN A 93 -0.08 -0.93 -7.47
N PRO A 94 0.48 0.21 -7.92
CA PRO A 94 -0.02 1.55 -7.57
C PRO A 94 -1.42 1.84 -8.11
N ARG A 95 -1.94 0.99 -8.98
CA ARG A 95 -3.31 1.05 -9.49
C ARG A 95 -4.33 0.31 -8.64
N SER A 96 -3.88 -0.49 -7.66
CA SER A 96 -4.79 -1.16 -6.73
C SER A 96 -5.25 -0.19 -5.64
N THR A 97 -6.56 -0.10 -5.43
CA THR A 97 -7.18 0.73 -4.38
C THR A 97 -8.12 -0.12 -3.53
N VAL A 98 -8.52 0.40 -2.37
CA VAL A 98 -9.55 -0.25 -1.54
C VAL A 98 -10.78 -0.59 -2.38
N GLY A 99 -11.27 0.37 -3.18
CA GLY A 99 -12.44 0.18 -4.03
C GLY A 99 -12.30 -0.92 -5.09
N THR A 100 -11.08 -1.11 -5.65
CA THR A 100 -10.85 -2.17 -6.65
C THR A 100 -10.67 -3.55 -6.02
N ILE A 101 -10.05 -3.63 -4.83
CA ILE A 101 -9.88 -4.91 -4.12
C ILE A 101 -11.21 -5.44 -3.59
N THR A 102 -12.10 -4.54 -3.16
CA THR A 102 -13.45 -4.88 -2.66
C THR A 102 -14.50 -5.04 -3.76
N GLU A 103 -14.10 -4.86 -5.03
CA GLU A 103 -15.01 -4.84 -6.19
C GLU A 103 -16.07 -3.72 -6.15
N ILE A 104 -16.14 -2.92 -5.10
CA ILE A 104 -17.12 -1.82 -4.98
C ILE A 104 -16.95 -0.84 -6.14
N TYR A 105 -15.72 -0.57 -6.55
CA TYR A 105 -15.44 0.32 -7.68
C TYR A 105 -16.02 -0.21 -9.00
N ASP A 106 -16.07 -1.53 -9.20
CA ASP A 106 -16.66 -2.13 -10.40
C ASP A 106 -18.18 -1.96 -10.43
N TYR A 107 -18.83 -2.09 -9.29
CA TYR A 107 -20.26 -1.80 -9.16
C TYR A 107 -20.55 -0.29 -9.30
N LEU A 108 -19.70 0.59 -8.78
CA LEU A 108 -19.82 2.03 -9.00
C LEU A 108 -19.70 2.40 -10.46
N ARG A 109 -18.71 1.84 -11.18
CA ARG A 109 -18.58 2.05 -12.64
C ARG A 109 -19.85 1.61 -13.39
N LEU A 110 -20.42 0.48 -13.01
CA LEU A 110 -21.65 -0.03 -13.60
C LEU A 110 -22.83 0.89 -13.28
N LEU A 111 -22.95 1.34 -12.04
CA LEU A 111 -23.99 2.25 -11.58
C LEU A 111 -23.94 3.58 -12.34
N PHE A 112 -22.76 4.20 -12.44
CA PHE A 112 -22.58 5.46 -13.19
C PHE A 112 -22.81 5.31 -14.69
N ALA A 113 -22.47 4.17 -15.27
CA ALA A 113 -22.73 3.89 -16.68
C ALA A 113 -24.22 3.67 -16.98
N ARG A 114 -25.02 3.15 -16.05
CA ARG A 114 -26.41 2.78 -16.27
C ARG A 114 -27.42 3.80 -15.76
N ALA A 115 -27.11 4.47 -14.66
CA ALA A 115 -28.00 5.42 -14.00
C ALA A 115 -27.43 6.85 -13.89
N GLY A 116 -26.19 7.08 -14.35
CA GLY A 116 -25.54 8.38 -14.28
C GLY A 116 -26.09 9.40 -15.26
N GLU A 117 -26.14 10.66 -14.84
CA GLU A 117 -26.51 11.83 -15.64
C GLU A 117 -25.22 12.53 -16.12
N PRO A 118 -24.86 12.44 -17.42
CA PRO A 118 -23.70 13.15 -17.95
C PRO A 118 -24.02 14.65 -18.11
N ARG A 119 -23.06 15.49 -17.69
CA ARG A 119 -23.16 16.95 -17.86
C ARG A 119 -21.96 17.49 -18.63
N CYS A 120 -22.18 18.60 -19.32
CA CYS A 120 -21.11 19.27 -20.04
C CYS A 120 -20.01 19.78 -19.08
N PRO A 121 -18.74 19.47 -19.31
CA PRO A 121 -17.65 19.92 -18.46
C PRO A 121 -17.50 21.43 -18.34
N ASP A 122 -17.90 22.18 -19.36
CA ASP A 122 -17.69 23.62 -19.45
C ASP A 122 -18.96 24.42 -19.10
N HIS A 123 -20.16 23.87 -19.35
CA HIS A 123 -21.45 24.57 -19.16
C HIS A 123 -22.31 23.92 -18.06
N ASN A 124 -21.92 22.76 -17.55
CA ASN A 124 -22.68 21.99 -16.54
C ASN A 124 -24.14 21.64 -16.95
N ASN A 125 -24.47 21.80 -18.23
CA ASN A 125 -25.78 21.42 -18.76
C ASN A 125 -25.87 19.88 -18.86
N PRO A 126 -27.02 19.27 -18.49
CA PRO A 126 -27.23 17.84 -18.70
C PRO A 126 -27.19 17.50 -20.20
N LEU A 127 -26.45 16.44 -20.51
CA LEU A 127 -26.33 15.92 -21.87
C LEU A 127 -27.42 14.86 -22.06
N LYS A 128 -28.24 15.02 -23.07
CA LYS A 128 -29.33 14.08 -23.39
C LYS A 128 -29.12 13.48 -24.75
N ALA A 129 -29.24 12.17 -24.87
CA ALA A 129 -29.39 11.49 -26.17
C ALA A 129 -30.86 11.36 -26.48
N GLN A 130 -31.21 11.68 -27.72
CA GLN A 130 -32.59 11.61 -28.23
C GLN A 130 -32.72 10.47 -29.21
N THR A 131 -33.84 9.77 -29.20
CA THR A 131 -34.21 8.85 -30.29
C THR A 131 -34.71 9.59 -31.50
N VAL A 132 -34.59 8.98 -32.66
CA VAL A 132 -35.14 9.57 -33.93
C VAL A 132 -36.61 9.95 -33.74
N SER A 133 -37.41 9.10 -33.10
CA SER A 133 -38.83 9.42 -32.84
C SER A 133 -39.01 10.69 -32.00
N GLN A 134 -38.21 10.83 -30.92
CA GLN A 134 -38.25 12.04 -30.08
C GLN A 134 -37.81 13.30 -30.81
N MET A 135 -36.83 13.19 -31.73
CA MET A 135 -36.37 14.30 -32.57
C MET A 135 -37.50 14.71 -33.55
N VAL A 136 -38.14 13.72 -34.15
CA VAL A 136 -39.28 13.94 -35.06
C VAL A 136 -40.42 14.60 -34.32
N ASP A 137 -40.82 14.07 -33.16
CA ASP A 137 -41.91 14.60 -32.32
C ASP A 137 -41.67 16.08 -31.97
N GLN A 138 -40.45 16.43 -31.56
CA GLN A 138 -40.11 17.83 -31.23
C GLN A 138 -40.18 18.78 -32.44
N VAL A 139 -39.81 18.29 -33.63
CA VAL A 139 -39.94 19.09 -34.85
C VAL A 139 -41.41 19.21 -35.28
N MET A 140 -42.20 18.16 -35.08
CA MET A 140 -43.62 18.14 -35.38
C MET A 140 -44.46 19.00 -34.42
N GLU A 141 -43.95 19.32 -33.23
CA GLU A 141 -44.58 20.28 -32.29
C GLU A 141 -44.47 21.74 -32.76
N LEU A 142 -43.60 22.03 -33.72
CA LEU A 142 -43.46 23.37 -34.29
C LEU A 142 -44.72 23.79 -35.08
N PRO A 143 -45.01 25.11 -35.22
CA PRO A 143 -46.19 25.58 -35.94
C PRO A 143 -46.22 25.07 -37.39
N GLU A 144 -47.42 24.66 -37.82
CA GLU A 144 -47.62 24.19 -39.19
C GLU A 144 -47.23 25.26 -40.21
N GLY A 145 -46.55 24.84 -41.28
CA GLY A 145 -46.07 25.74 -42.33
C GLY A 145 -44.67 26.31 -42.10
N THR A 146 -44.02 26.07 -40.91
CA THR A 146 -42.64 26.48 -40.63
C THR A 146 -41.69 25.84 -41.63
N LYS A 147 -40.86 26.66 -42.28
CA LYS A 147 -39.85 26.19 -43.28
C LYS A 147 -38.53 25.89 -42.58
N LEU A 148 -38.07 24.65 -42.68
CA LEU A 148 -36.88 24.15 -42.00
C LEU A 148 -35.90 23.49 -42.98
N MET A 149 -34.63 23.53 -42.60
CA MET A 149 -33.57 22.72 -43.20
C MET A 149 -33.05 21.76 -42.18
N LEU A 150 -32.91 20.49 -42.56
CA LEU A 150 -32.25 19.46 -41.80
C LEU A 150 -30.81 19.33 -42.29
N LEU A 151 -29.86 19.59 -41.39
CA LEU A 151 -28.46 19.72 -41.68
C LEU A 151 -27.65 18.66 -40.93
N ALA A 152 -26.68 18.07 -41.62
CA ALA A 152 -25.69 17.16 -41.03
C ALA A 152 -24.34 17.89 -40.85
N PRO A 153 -23.89 18.21 -39.62
CA PRO A 153 -22.63 18.91 -39.40
C PRO A 153 -21.45 17.96 -39.53
N VAL A 154 -20.84 17.90 -40.73
CA VAL A 154 -19.73 16.96 -41.03
C VAL A 154 -18.35 17.54 -40.73
N VAL A 155 -18.18 18.86 -40.76
CA VAL A 155 -16.95 19.54 -40.34
C VAL A 155 -17.31 20.69 -39.40
N LYS A 156 -16.66 20.79 -38.25
CA LYS A 156 -16.84 21.89 -37.35
C LYS A 156 -15.50 22.46 -36.91
N ASP A 157 -15.28 23.73 -37.22
CA ASP A 157 -14.13 24.53 -36.76
C ASP A 157 -12.77 23.87 -37.05
N ARG A 158 -12.64 23.21 -38.23
CA ARG A 158 -11.40 22.51 -38.64
C ARG A 158 -10.73 23.23 -39.80
N LYS A 159 -9.38 23.29 -39.77
CA LYS A 159 -8.56 23.81 -40.84
C LYS A 159 -8.47 22.80 -41.99
N GLY A 160 -8.54 23.29 -43.24
CA GLY A 160 -8.40 22.44 -44.43
C GLY A 160 -9.19 22.93 -45.61
N GLU A 161 -8.84 22.49 -46.82
CA GLU A 161 -9.56 22.77 -48.05
C GLU A 161 -10.77 21.85 -48.27
N HIS A 162 -10.82 20.71 -47.55
CA HIS A 162 -11.90 19.72 -47.54
C HIS A 162 -12.36 19.19 -48.91
N LEU A 163 -11.49 19.25 -49.93
CA LEU A 163 -11.82 18.87 -51.33
C LEU A 163 -12.33 17.43 -51.43
N HIS A 164 -11.64 16.48 -50.79
CA HIS A 164 -12.04 15.07 -50.78
C HIS A 164 -13.43 14.86 -50.15
N LEU A 165 -13.77 15.64 -49.14
CA LEU A 165 -15.07 15.58 -48.50
C LEU A 165 -16.17 16.01 -49.51
N PHE A 166 -15.97 17.12 -50.20
CA PHE A 166 -16.93 17.59 -51.22
C PHE A 166 -17.13 16.56 -52.33
N GLU A 167 -16.05 15.92 -52.79
CA GLU A 167 -16.17 14.84 -53.80
C GLU A 167 -16.97 13.65 -53.25
N THR A 168 -16.74 13.27 -52.00
CA THR A 168 -17.46 12.16 -51.37
C THR A 168 -18.94 12.47 -51.20
N LEU A 169 -19.28 13.68 -50.78
CA LEU A 169 -20.67 14.13 -50.61
C LEU A 169 -21.42 14.17 -51.94
N ARG A 170 -20.77 14.65 -53.05
CA ARG A 170 -21.34 14.62 -54.39
C ARG A 170 -21.62 13.20 -54.89
N ARG A 171 -20.68 12.27 -54.64
CA ARG A 171 -20.88 10.86 -55.03
C ARG A 171 -22.03 10.20 -54.25
N GLN A 172 -22.29 10.65 -53.00
CA GLN A 172 -23.42 10.20 -52.18
C GLN A 172 -24.76 10.86 -52.61
N GLY A 173 -24.75 11.81 -53.56
CA GLY A 173 -25.95 12.43 -54.09
C GLY A 173 -26.43 13.70 -53.39
N PHE A 174 -25.61 14.24 -52.47
CA PHE A 174 -25.95 15.51 -51.83
C PHE A 174 -25.68 16.67 -52.78
N ILE A 175 -26.60 17.65 -52.76
CA ILE A 175 -26.57 18.78 -53.71
C ILE A 175 -26.06 20.05 -53.06
N ARG A 176 -26.35 20.24 -51.76
CA ARG A 176 -26.09 21.50 -51.03
C ARG A 176 -25.39 21.29 -49.71
N ALA A 177 -24.59 22.28 -49.37
CA ALA A 177 -23.99 22.40 -48.05
C ALA A 177 -24.10 23.84 -47.54
N ARG A 178 -24.14 23.99 -46.23
CA ARG A 178 -23.93 25.26 -45.53
C ARG A 178 -22.47 25.33 -45.12
N ILE A 179 -21.74 26.26 -45.76
CA ILE A 179 -20.30 26.46 -45.49
C ILE A 179 -20.14 27.81 -44.79
N ASP A 180 -19.56 27.78 -43.56
CA ASP A 180 -19.34 28.99 -42.75
C ASP A 180 -20.62 29.85 -42.61
N GLY A 181 -21.78 29.20 -42.52
CA GLY A 181 -23.09 29.84 -42.37
C GLY A 181 -23.81 30.15 -43.67
N LEU A 182 -23.18 30.05 -44.85
CA LEU A 182 -23.77 30.32 -46.14
C LEU A 182 -24.12 29.02 -46.86
N VAL A 183 -25.38 28.93 -47.34
CA VAL A 183 -25.85 27.76 -48.10
C VAL A 183 -25.44 27.94 -49.57
N CYS A 184 -24.72 26.96 -50.11
CA CYS A 184 -24.27 26.93 -51.50
C CYS A 184 -24.49 25.55 -52.13
N ASP A 185 -24.53 25.49 -53.44
CA ASP A 185 -24.52 24.20 -54.15
C ASP A 185 -23.10 23.60 -54.09
N LEU A 186 -23.01 22.29 -53.92
CA LEU A 186 -21.73 21.61 -53.78
C LEU A 186 -20.86 21.67 -55.03
N ASP A 187 -21.50 21.85 -56.17
CA ASP A 187 -20.81 22.04 -57.49
C ASP A 187 -20.17 23.42 -57.62
N GLU A 188 -20.70 24.41 -56.91
CA GLU A 188 -20.22 25.79 -56.87
C GLU A 188 -19.57 26.13 -55.55
N ALA A 189 -19.15 25.13 -54.78
CA ALA A 189 -18.57 25.33 -53.47
C ALA A 189 -17.31 26.22 -53.53
N PRO A 190 -17.19 27.24 -52.69
CA PRO A 190 -16.04 28.15 -52.70
C PRO A 190 -14.76 27.40 -52.34
N ALA A 191 -13.63 27.83 -52.94
CA ALA A 191 -12.31 27.31 -52.56
C ALA A 191 -11.98 27.73 -51.11
N LEU A 192 -11.87 26.78 -50.21
CA LEU A 192 -11.62 27.03 -48.80
C LEU A 192 -10.16 27.29 -48.48
N ASN A 193 -9.89 28.18 -47.55
CA ASN A 193 -8.53 28.53 -47.16
C ASN A 193 -7.95 27.48 -46.17
N LYS A 194 -6.88 26.81 -46.61
CA LYS A 194 -6.19 25.76 -45.80
C LYS A 194 -5.78 26.20 -44.41
N LYS A 195 -5.52 27.49 -44.17
CA LYS A 195 -5.06 28.03 -42.89
C LYS A 195 -6.20 28.50 -41.99
N GLN A 196 -7.41 28.65 -42.49
CA GLN A 196 -8.58 29.06 -41.73
C GLN A 196 -9.39 27.86 -41.28
N LYS A 197 -10.14 28.04 -40.19
CA LYS A 197 -11.09 27.05 -39.69
C LYS A 197 -12.41 27.20 -40.42
N HIS A 198 -12.99 26.10 -40.86
CA HIS A 198 -14.25 26.05 -41.59
C HIS A 198 -15.24 25.13 -40.88
N SER A 199 -16.53 25.44 -41.02
CA SER A 199 -17.64 24.60 -40.60
C SER A 199 -18.48 24.24 -41.83
N ILE A 200 -18.77 22.96 -42.00
CA ILE A 200 -19.50 22.45 -43.18
C ILE A 200 -20.65 21.58 -42.69
N ASP A 201 -21.88 21.99 -43.00
CA ASP A 201 -23.09 21.24 -42.69
C ASP A 201 -23.74 20.83 -44.03
N VAL A 202 -24.00 19.55 -44.21
CA VAL A 202 -24.67 19.05 -45.44
C VAL A 202 -26.15 19.22 -45.29
N VAL A 203 -26.80 19.81 -46.31
CA VAL A 203 -28.26 19.92 -46.35
C VAL A 203 -28.83 18.57 -46.78
N VAL A 204 -29.40 17.84 -45.80
CA VAL A 204 -30.00 16.52 -46.03
C VAL A 204 -31.43 16.65 -46.55
N ASP A 205 -32.24 17.53 -45.95
CA ASP A 205 -33.62 17.77 -46.36
C ASP A 205 -34.04 19.24 -46.15
N ARG A 206 -35.05 19.67 -46.95
CA ARG A 206 -35.70 20.97 -46.80
C ARG A 206 -37.22 20.74 -46.87
N PHE A 207 -37.91 21.12 -45.82
CA PHE A 207 -39.30 20.79 -45.64
C PHE A 207 -40.09 21.90 -44.96
N LYS A 208 -41.42 21.80 -45.07
CA LYS A 208 -42.34 22.58 -44.24
C LYS A 208 -43.03 21.64 -43.25
N VAL A 209 -43.18 22.04 -42.00
CA VAL A 209 -43.90 21.27 -41.01
C VAL A 209 -45.35 21.05 -41.47
N LYS A 210 -45.75 19.78 -41.59
CA LYS A 210 -47.08 19.29 -41.92
C LYS A 210 -47.32 17.95 -41.24
N GLU A 211 -48.58 17.58 -41.00
CA GLU A 211 -48.92 16.33 -40.31
C GLU A 211 -48.43 15.06 -41.04
N ASP A 212 -48.25 15.08 -42.33
CA ASP A 212 -47.97 13.92 -43.16
C ASP A 212 -46.46 13.66 -43.40
N ILE A 213 -45.54 14.46 -42.86
CA ILE A 213 -44.09 14.33 -43.12
C ILE A 213 -43.34 13.50 -42.11
N ALA A 214 -43.95 12.99 -41.04
CA ALA A 214 -43.25 12.32 -39.95
C ALA A 214 -42.34 11.16 -40.42
N LEU A 215 -42.80 10.30 -41.30
CA LEU A 215 -42.02 9.18 -41.86
C LEU A 215 -40.82 9.65 -42.65
N ARG A 216 -41.00 10.59 -43.57
CA ARG A 216 -39.93 11.19 -44.38
C ARG A 216 -38.92 11.91 -43.49
N LEU A 217 -39.41 12.59 -42.47
CA LEU A 217 -38.56 13.28 -41.49
C LEU A 217 -37.70 12.30 -40.69
N ALA A 218 -38.24 11.15 -40.30
CA ALA A 218 -37.48 10.09 -39.63
C ALA A 218 -36.34 9.55 -40.51
N GLU A 219 -36.60 9.27 -41.80
CA GLU A 219 -35.58 8.84 -42.77
C GLU A 219 -34.51 9.92 -42.97
N SER A 220 -34.91 11.18 -43.00
CA SER A 220 -33.98 12.32 -43.14
C SER A 220 -33.10 12.46 -41.87
N PHE A 221 -33.67 12.29 -40.67
CA PHE A 221 -32.90 12.24 -39.42
C PHE A 221 -31.91 11.09 -39.40
N GLU A 222 -32.33 9.87 -39.76
CA GLU A 222 -31.42 8.72 -39.83
C GLU A 222 -30.27 8.96 -40.80
N THR A 223 -30.55 9.52 -41.98
CA THR A 223 -29.52 9.86 -42.97
C THR A 223 -28.53 10.90 -42.43
N ALA A 224 -29.01 11.94 -41.77
CA ALA A 224 -28.18 12.99 -41.20
C ALA A 224 -27.35 12.48 -40.00
N LEU A 225 -27.95 11.68 -39.13
CA LEU A 225 -27.26 11.06 -38.00
C LEU A 225 -26.13 10.14 -38.44
N ASN A 226 -26.35 9.35 -39.49
CA ASN A 226 -25.31 8.48 -40.03
C ASN A 226 -24.18 9.29 -40.67
N LEU A 227 -24.51 10.40 -41.37
CA LEU A 227 -23.53 11.25 -42.07
C LEU A 227 -22.67 12.06 -41.09
N ALA A 228 -23.26 12.58 -40.03
CA ALA A 228 -22.63 13.45 -39.04
C ALA A 228 -22.38 12.76 -37.68
N GLU A 229 -22.19 11.45 -37.72
CA GLU A 229 -21.83 10.66 -36.52
C GLU A 229 -22.73 10.89 -35.30
N GLY A 230 -24.04 11.01 -35.53
CA GLY A 230 -25.05 11.12 -34.48
C GLY A 230 -25.48 12.56 -34.14
N LEU A 231 -25.13 13.54 -34.96
CA LEU A 231 -25.55 14.94 -34.77
C LEU A 231 -26.42 15.39 -35.93
N VAL A 232 -27.43 16.20 -35.63
CA VAL A 232 -28.30 16.84 -36.63
C VAL A 232 -28.64 18.25 -36.19
N VAL A 233 -28.68 19.18 -37.11
CA VAL A 233 -29.07 20.57 -36.86
C VAL A 233 -30.34 20.89 -37.66
N ILE A 234 -31.34 21.41 -37.01
CA ILE A 234 -32.51 22.01 -37.64
C ILE A 234 -32.31 23.52 -37.72
N SER A 235 -32.31 24.06 -38.90
CA SER A 235 -32.13 25.47 -39.17
C SER A 235 -33.41 26.07 -39.78
N TYR A 236 -33.81 27.25 -39.31
CA TYR A 236 -35.00 27.97 -39.81
C TYR A 236 -34.64 28.71 -41.08
N MET A 237 -35.44 28.52 -42.11
CA MET A 237 -35.21 29.15 -43.41
C MET A 237 -35.68 30.59 -43.49
N ASP A 238 -36.65 30.99 -42.68
CA ASP A 238 -37.26 32.32 -42.65
C ASP A 238 -36.67 33.23 -41.54
N GLY A 239 -35.57 32.91 -40.97
CA GLY A 239 -34.46 33.80 -40.67
C GLY A 239 -34.19 34.29 -39.25
N GLU A 240 -34.91 34.25 -38.15
CA GLU A 240 -34.46 34.87 -36.85
C GLU A 240 -34.33 33.92 -35.66
N GLN A 241 -34.64 32.65 -35.82
CA GLN A 241 -34.53 31.70 -34.73
C GLN A 241 -33.17 30.96 -34.75
N PRO A 242 -32.55 30.73 -33.61
CA PRO A 242 -31.28 30.01 -33.55
C PRO A 242 -31.46 28.56 -34.00
N ASP A 243 -30.40 28.02 -34.61
CA ASP A 243 -30.33 26.63 -35.00
C ASP A 243 -30.57 25.71 -33.80
N GLN A 244 -31.36 24.67 -33.99
CA GLN A 244 -31.67 23.69 -32.95
C GLN A 244 -30.85 22.43 -33.19
N LEU A 245 -29.99 22.08 -32.25
CA LEU A 245 -29.16 20.88 -32.32
C LEU A 245 -29.91 19.68 -31.70
N PHE A 246 -29.96 18.60 -32.49
CA PHE A 246 -30.42 17.29 -32.05
C PHE A 246 -29.25 16.32 -32.03
N SER A 247 -29.25 15.40 -31.09
CA SER A 247 -28.18 14.43 -30.99
C SER A 247 -28.70 13.06 -30.55
N ALA A 248 -28.30 12.05 -31.31
CA ALA A 248 -28.45 10.66 -30.88
C ALA A 248 -27.40 10.27 -29.83
N LYS A 249 -26.43 11.15 -29.60
CA LYS A 249 -25.41 11.04 -28.57
C LYS A 249 -25.63 12.04 -27.43
N PHE A 250 -25.01 11.85 -26.32
CA PHE A 250 -25.01 12.82 -25.23
C PHE A 250 -24.25 14.09 -25.63
N ALA A 251 -24.91 15.12 -26.09
CA ALA A 251 -24.29 16.34 -26.56
C ALA A 251 -24.74 17.60 -25.82
N CYS A 252 -23.82 18.57 -25.70
CA CYS A 252 -24.08 19.89 -25.16
C CYS A 252 -24.65 20.82 -26.21
N PRO A 253 -25.81 21.46 -25.99
CA PRO A 253 -26.40 22.36 -26.94
C PRO A 253 -25.58 23.65 -27.16
N VAL A 254 -24.68 24.01 -26.23
CA VAL A 254 -23.92 25.26 -26.31
C VAL A 254 -22.57 25.09 -27.01
N CYS A 255 -21.77 24.09 -26.64
CA CYS A 255 -20.41 23.91 -27.18
C CYS A 255 -20.24 22.65 -28.05
N ASN A 256 -21.32 21.88 -28.26
CA ASN A 256 -21.32 20.60 -28.94
C ASN A 256 -20.33 19.55 -28.37
N TYR A 257 -19.86 19.72 -27.15
CA TYR A 257 -19.18 18.64 -26.44
C TYR A 257 -20.09 17.41 -26.43
N SER A 258 -19.62 16.27 -26.90
CA SER A 258 -20.42 15.06 -27.00
C SER A 258 -19.73 13.86 -26.38
N LEU A 259 -20.52 13.00 -25.76
CA LEU A 259 -20.14 11.67 -25.28
C LEU A 259 -20.83 10.62 -26.14
N ASN A 260 -20.09 9.66 -26.69
CA ASN A 260 -20.66 8.64 -27.53
C ASN A 260 -21.61 7.72 -26.76
N GLU A 261 -21.14 7.15 -25.67
CA GLU A 261 -21.91 6.26 -24.79
C GLU A 261 -21.36 6.30 -23.37
N LEU A 262 -22.23 6.05 -22.38
CA LEU A 262 -21.84 5.81 -21.02
C LEU A 262 -21.57 4.32 -20.81
N GLU A 263 -20.32 3.92 -20.92
CA GLU A 263 -19.88 2.56 -20.69
C GLU A 263 -19.07 2.42 -19.40
N PRO A 264 -19.09 1.27 -18.72
CA PRO A 264 -18.29 1.07 -17.49
C PRO A 264 -16.79 1.32 -17.68
N ARG A 265 -16.26 1.10 -18.92
CA ARG A 265 -14.84 1.37 -19.24
C ARG A 265 -14.48 2.86 -19.18
N LEU A 266 -15.45 3.77 -19.39
CA LEU A 266 -15.24 5.22 -19.25
C LEU A 266 -14.86 5.62 -17.82
N PHE A 267 -15.35 4.89 -16.84
CA PHE A 267 -15.09 5.13 -15.42
C PHE A 267 -13.93 4.29 -14.87
N SER A 268 -13.17 3.60 -15.71
CA SER A 268 -12.02 2.80 -15.32
C SER A 268 -10.72 3.57 -15.49
N PHE A 269 -10.01 3.83 -14.41
CA PHE A 269 -8.68 4.41 -14.47
C PHE A 269 -7.59 3.40 -14.93
N ASN A 270 -7.93 2.11 -15.04
CA ASN A 270 -7.07 1.07 -15.61
C ASN A 270 -7.30 0.86 -17.13
N ASN A 271 -8.22 1.60 -17.72
CA ASN A 271 -8.53 1.53 -19.15
C ASN A 271 -8.21 2.88 -19.82
N PRO A 272 -7.56 2.91 -21.00
CA PRO A 272 -7.24 4.15 -21.71
C PRO A 272 -8.47 5.02 -22.01
N ALA A 273 -9.67 4.43 -22.14
CA ALA A 273 -10.91 5.18 -22.37
C ALA A 273 -11.30 6.07 -21.17
N GLY A 274 -10.96 5.65 -19.94
CA GLY A 274 -11.33 6.35 -18.71
C GLY A 274 -10.17 7.01 -17.98
N ALA A 275 -8.95 6.50 -18.16
CA ALA A 275 -7.76 6.99 -17.48
C ALA A 275 -7.41 8.43 -17.87
N CYS A 276 -6.95 9.21 -16.91
CA CYS A 276 -6.37 10.52 -17.18
C CYS A 276 -5.13 10.37 -18.08
N PRO A 277 -5.04 11.06 -19.21
CA PRO A 277 -3.94 10.89 -20.16
C PRO A 277 -2.59 11.40 -19.64
N THR A 278 -2.58 12.31 -18.67
CA THR A 278 -1.36 12.91 -18.11
C THR A 278 -0.68 11.99 -17.09
N CYS A 279 -1.45 11.23 -16.31
CA CYS A 279 -0.91 10.33 -15.29
C CYS A 279 -1.22 8.84 -15.56
N ASP A 280 -1.74 8.49 -16.71
CA ASP A 280 -2.14 7.13 -17.08
C ASP A 280 -2.98 6.41 -16.00
N GLY A 281 -3.86 7.15 -15.33
CA GLY A 281 -4.74 6.63 -14.28
C GLY A 281 -4.06 6.41 -12.92
N LEU A 282 -2.84 6.89 -12.71
CA LEU A 282 -2.16 6.80 -11.43
C LEU A 282 -2.67 7.83 -10.41
N GLY A 283 -3.19 8.96 -10.87
CA GLY A 283 -3.66 10.06 -10.01
C GLY A 283 -2.53 10.94 -9.47
N VAL A 284 -1.29 10.50 -9.62
CA VAL A 284 -0.10 11.19 -9.14
C VAL A 284 0.90 11.37 -10.28
N HIS A 285 1.68 12.42 -10.17
CA HIS A 285 2.82 12.68 -11.02
C HIS A 285 4.10 12.51 -10.20
N GLN A 286 5.01 11.67 -10.66
CA GLN A 286 6.31 11.48 -10.06
C GLN A 286 7.32 12.36 -10.75
N PHE A 287 8.12 13.08 -10.00
CA PHE A 287 9.16 13.96 -10.50
C PHE A 287 10.38 13.92 -9.58
N PHE A 288 11.55 14.25 -10.10
CA PHE A 288 12.74 14.41 -9.27
C PHE A 288 12.65 15.72 -8.50
N ASP A 289 12.63 15.61 -7.19
CA ASP A 289 12.46 16.72 -6.27
C ASP A 289 13.83 17.38 -6.03
N ILE A 290 13.92 18.67 -6.33
CA ILE A 290 15.17 19.44 -6.18
C ILE A 290 15.69 19.38 -4.75
N ASP A 291 14.81 19.47 -3.74
CA ASP A 291 15.20 19.42 -2.33
C ASP A 291 15.74 18.03 -1.92
N ARG A 292 15.34 16.98 -2.61
CA ARG A 292 15.88 15.63 -2.42
C ARG A 292 17.17 15.37 -3.20
N VAL A 293 17.33 16.03 -4.34
CA VAL A 293 18.54 15.94 -5.16
C VAL A 293 19.67 16.75 -4.51
N ILE A 294 19.35 17.94 -4.01
CA ILE A 294 20.27 18.79 -3.25
C ILE A 294 20.12 18.49 -1.76
N GLN A 295 20.88 17.52 -1.29
CA GLN A 295 20.76 17.06 0.10
C GLN A 295 21.46 17.96 1.10
N HIS A 296 22.50 18.70 0.67
CA HIS A 296 23.35 19.53 1.48
C HIS A 296 23.56 20.89 0.80
N PRO A 297 22.57 21.81 0.86
CA PRO A 297 22.67 23.11 0.22
C PRO A 297 23.79 23.98 0.80
N GLU A 298 24.22 23.73 2.04
CA GLU A 298 25.34 24.34 2.71
C GLU A 298 26.71 23.88 2.20
N ALA A 299 26.77 22.73 1.54
CA ALA A 299 27.97 22.17 0.93
C ALA A 299 28.14 22.66 -0.51
N SER A 300 29.37 22.57 -1.03
CA SER A 300 29.65 22.81 -2.44
C SER A 300 29.35 21.56 -3.31
N ILE A 301 29.27 21.73 -4.63
CA ILE A 301 29.11 20.62 -5.57
C ILE A 301 30.27 19.62 -5.40
N SER A 302 31.50 20.12 -5.23
CA SER A 302 32.66 19.28 -5.02
C SER A 302 32.64 18.48 -3.72
N GLU A 303 31.99 18.98 -2.68
CA GLU A 303 31.85 18.33 -1.38
C GLU A 303 30.64 17.40 -1.31
N GLY A 304 29.75 17.43 -2.29
CA GLY A 304 28.62 16.50 -2.42
C GLY A 304 27.25 17.13 -2.16
N ALA A 305 27.04 18.41 -2.43
CA ALA A 305 25.72 19.03 -2.44
C ALA A 305 24.73 18.22 -3.29
N ILE A 306 25.21 17.69 -4.43
CA ILE A 306 24.46 16.79 -5.31
C ILE A 306 25.07 15.40 -5.21
N ARG A 307 24.35 14.47 -4.61
CA ARG A 307 24.84 13.11 -4.40
C ARG A 307 25.10 12.37 -5.73
N GLY A 308 26.32 11.81 -5.84
CA GLY A 308 26.76 11.07 -7.04
C GLY A 308 27.30 11.97 -8.17
N TRP A 309 27.37 13.30 -7.94
CA TRP A 309 27.96 14.29 -8.86
C TRP A 309 29.14 15.03 -8.22
N ASP A 310 29.73 14.46 -7.21
CA ASP A 310 30.87 14.96 -6.45
C ASP A 310 32.20 14.35 -6.91
N ARG A 311 33.31 14.75 -6.25
CA ARG A 311 34.68 14.27 -6.54
C ARG A 311 34.86 12.76 -6.52
N ARG A 312 33.92 12.01 -5.88
CA ARG A 312 33.97 10.54 -5.84
C ARG A 312 33.51 9.91 -7.15
N THR A 313 32.75 10.62 -7.97
CA THR A 313 32.25 10.17 -9.27
C THR A 313 32.88 11.03 -10.38
N LEU A 314 34.14 10.75 -10.71
CA LEU A 314 34.97 11.55 -11.61
C LEU A 314 34.31 11.94 -12.93
N PHE A 315 33.51 11.06 -13.52
CA PHE A 315 32.85 11.33 -14.79
C PHE A 315 31.91 12.52 -14.71
N TYR A 316 30.98 12.51 -13.76
CA TYR A 316 30.01 13.60 -13.57
C TYR A 316 30.64 14.85 -12.98
N TYR A 317 31.62 14.67 -12.09
CA TYR A 317 32.32 15.78 -11.50
C TYR A 317 33.08 16.59 -12.56
N ASN A 318 33.80 15.92 -13.50
CA ASN A 318 34.50 16.59 -14.60
C ASN A 318 33.55 17.32 -15.55
N MET A 319 32.33 16.78 -15.76
CA MET A 319 31.30 17.48 -16.52
C MET A 319 30.89 18.78 -15.83
N LEU A 320 30.61 18.74 -14.52
CA LEU A 320 30.21 19.93 -13.76
C LEU A 320 31.37 20.94 -13.63
N THR A 321 32.62 20.47 -13.57
CA THR A 321 33.79 21.35 -13.61
C THR A 321 33.89 22.08 -14.95
N SER A 322 33.72 21.39 -16.08
CA SER A 322 33.70 22.02 -17.42
C SER A 322 32.53 23.00 -17.57
N LEU A 323 31.37 22.68 -16.97
CA LEU A 323 30.22 23.58 -16.93
C LEU A 323 30.51 24.83 -16.11
N ALA A 324 31.17 24.68 -14.96
CA ALA A 324 31.59 25.79 -14.10
C ALA A 324 32.60 26.74 -14.77
N GLU A 325 33.55 26.15 -15.51
CA GLU A 325 34.49 26.89 -16.32
C GLU A 325 33.80 27.70 -17.43
N HIS A 326 32.79 27.08 -18.11
CA HIS A 326 32.07 27.71 -19.20
C HIS A 326 31.19 28.87 -18.75
N TYR A 327 30.47 28.73 -17.63
CA TYR A 327 29.56 29.73 -17.08
C TYR A 327 30.22 30.63 -16.01
N GLU A 328 31.54 30.51 -15.79
CA GLU A 328 32.35 31.32 -14.88
C GLU A 328 31.82 31.32 -13.42
N PHE A 329 31.43 30.14 -12.89
CA PHE A 329 31.07 30.00 -11.48
C PHE A 329 32.04 29.09 -10.72
N ASP A 330 32.14 29.32 -9.39
CA ASP A 330 33.00 28.51 -8.52
C ASP A 330 32.30 27.23 -8.05
N ILE A 331 32.82 26.05 -8.46
CA ILE A 331 32.29 24.74 -8.08
C ILE A 331 32.50 24.40 -6.60
N ASP A 332 33.43 25.09 -5.92
CA ASP A 332 33.70 24.92 -4.49
C ASP A 332 32.88 25.89 -3.62
N GLN A 333 32.07 26.77 -4.22
CA GLN A 333 31.12 27.60 -3.49
C GLN A 333 29.93 26.79 -2.98
N PRO A 334 29.43 27.03 -1.74
CA PRO A 334 28.19 26.42 -1.25
C PRO A 334 27.03 26.58 -2.24
N TRP A 335 26.24 25.49 -2.43
CA TRP A 335 25.14 25.47 -3.40
C TRP A 335 24.15 26.64 -3.17
N GLU A 336 23.77 26.92 -1.92
CA GLU A 336 22.83 27.96 -1.57
C GLU A 336 23.33 29.39 -1.94
N LYS A 337 24.65 29.56 -2.12
CA LYS A 337 25.28 30.85 -2.51
C LYS A 337 25.51 30.99 -4.00
N LEU A 338 25.33 29.90 -4.77
CA LEU A 338 25.41 30.00 -6.24
C LEU A 338 24.26 30.85 -6.78
N ALA A 339 24.54 31.67 -7.78
CA ALA A 339 23.50 32.46 -8.43
C ALA A 339 22.40 31.56 -9.00
N PRO A 340 21.11 31.94 -8.92
CA PRO A 340 19.98 31.11 -9.39
C PRO A 340 20.10 30.63 -10.85
N ILE A 341 20.73 31.47 -11.70
CA ILE A 341 20.97 31.10 -13.10
C ILE A 341 21.93 29.91 -13.24
N HIS A 342 22.98 29.83 -12.41
CA HIS A 342 23.95 28.74 -12.41
C HIS A 342 23.33 27.48 -11.81
N GLN A 343 22.54 27.60 -10.73
CA GLN A 343 21.76 26.50 -10.18
C GLN A 343 20.82 25.89 -11.23
N GLN A 344 20.15 26.76 -12.00
CA GLN A 344 19.23 26.31 -13.08
C GLN A 344 20.00 25.57 -14.19
N LYS A 345 21.16 26.10 -14.62
CA LYS A 345 21.99 25.44 -15.65
C LYS A 345 22.52 24.08 -15.18
N VAL A 346 22.91 23.95 -13.93
CA VAL A 346 23.34 22.68 -13.34
C VAL A 346 22.18 21.67 -13.28
N LEU A 347 21.00 22.11 -12.83
CA LEU A 347 19.86 21.21 -12.63
C LEU A 347 19.19 20.81 -13.95
N PHE A 348 18.94 21.74 -14.87
CA PHE A 348 18.11 21.52 -16.05
C PHE A 348 18.85 21.55 -17.38
N GLY A 349 20.14 21.96 -17.38
CA GLY A 349 20.98 21.87 -18.56
C GLY A 349 21.25 23.20 -19.26
N SER A 350 21.97 23.12 -20.39
CA SER A 350 22.41 24.27 -21.18
C SER A 350 21.45 24.68 -22.29
N ASP A 351 20.25 24.11 -22.34
CA ASP A 351 19.27 24.29 -23.41
C ASP A 351 19.85 23.91 -24.80
N ASP A 352 19.92 24.87 -25.72
CA ASP A 352 20.50 24.64 -27.07
C ASP A 352 21.99 24.95 -27.16
N GLU A 353 22.63 25.42 -26.09
CA GLU A 353 24.04 25.80 -26.06
C GLU A 353 24.97 24.58 -25.95
N GLU A 354 25.92 24.49 -26.88
CA GLU A 354 26.94 23.45 -26.88
C GLU A 354 28.13 23.86 -26.02
N ILE A 355 28.53 23.01 -25.10
CA ILE A 355 29.62 23.23 -24.15
C ILE A 355 30.75 22.24 -24.43
N THR A 356 32.00 22.70 -24.31
CA THR A 356 33.16 21.84 -24.45
C THR A 356 33.48 21.15 -23.13
N PHE A 357 33.33 19.84 -23.06
CA PHE A 357 33.59 19.01 -21.88
C PHE A 357 34.96 18.34 -21.98
N ASN A 358 35.66 18.33 -20.84
CA ASN A 358 36.94 17.63 -20.68
C ASN A 358 36.69 16.26 -20.04
N TYR A 359 36.90 15.19 -20.76
CA TYR A 359 36.80 13.80 -20.25
C TYR A 359 38.17 13.20 -20.04
N VAL A 360 38.28 12.44 -18.96
CA VAL A 360 39.51 11.68 -18.65
C VAL A 360 39.22 10.19 -18.83
N ASN A 361 39.99 9.51 -19.67
CA ASN A 361 39.88 8.06 -19.83
C ASN A 361 40.64 7.31 -18.71
N ASP A 362 40.48 5.98 -18.64
CA ASP A 362 41.09 5.11 -17.62
C ASP A 362 42.65 5.14 -17.64
N ARG A 363 43.23 5.69 -18.68
CA ARG A 363 44.70 5.88 -18.84
C ARG A 363 45.16 7.29 -18.46
N GLY A 364 44.26 8.14 -17.96
CA GLY A 364 44.57 9.51 -17.58
C GLY A 364 44.68 10.52 -18.74
N THR A 365 44.34 10.12 -19.98
CA THR A 365 44.37 11.03 -21.13
C THR A 365 43.10 11.85 -21.18
N VAL A 366 43.25 13.17 -21.29
CA VAL A 366 42.15 14.13 -21.45
C VAL A 366 41.79 14.23 -22.92
N PHE A 367 40.47 14.06 -23.22
CA PHE A 367 39.93 14.32 -24.57
C PHE A 367 38.73 15.30 -24.45
N ARG A 368 38.56 16.11 -25.46
CA ARG A 368 37.48 17.14 -25.48
C ARG A 368 36.35 16.71 -26.38
N ARG A 369 35.12 16.95 -25.91
CA ARG A 369 33.92 16.72 -26.67
C ARG A 369 32.96 17.89 -26.50
N GLN A 370 32.38 18.35 -27.61
CA GLN A 370 31.40 19.41 -27.60
C GLN A 370 30.01 18.82 -27.72
N HIS A 371 29.12 19.16 -26.79
CA HIS A 371 27.73 18.77 -26.80
C HIS A 371 26.94 19.61 -25.78
N LYS A 372 25.60 19.53 -25.85
CA LYS A 372 24.71 20.18 -24.88
C LYS A 372 24.78 19.44 -23.54
N PHE A 373 24.68 20.19 -22.46
CA PHE A 373 24.55 19.63 -21.12
C PHE A 373 23.07 19.36 -20.83
N GLU A 374 22.70 18.11 -20.56
CA GLU A 374 21.29 17.74 -20.31
C GLU A 374 20.76 18.20 -18.94
N GLY A 375 21.63 18.49 -17.97
CA GLY A 375 21.25 18.81 -16.59
C GLY A 375 21.13 17.59 -15.69
N VAL A 376 21.29 17.77 -14.40
CA VAL A 376 21.26 16.71 -13.38
C VAL A 376 19.88 16.02 -13.35
N ILE A 377 18.80 16.80 -13.30
CA ILE A 377 17.43 16.29 -13.23
C ILE A 377 17.08 15.48 -14.48
N ASN A 378 17.32 16.06 -15.66
CA ASN A 378 17.02 15.39 -16.92
C ASN A 378 17.86 14.10 -17.12
N ASN A 379 19.13 14.09 -16.64
CA ASN A 379 19.98 12.90 -16.62
C ASN A 379 19.37 11.82 -15.71
N MET A 380 18.94 12.19 -14.50
CA MET A 380 18.32 11.25 -13.57
C MET A 380 17.01 10.69 -14.15
N GLU A 381 16.17 11.52 -14.80
CA GLU A 381 14.94 11.09 -15.46
C GLU A 381 15.19 10.11 -16.60
N ARG A 382 16.16 10.43 -17.46
CA ARG A 382 16.56 9.54 -18.55
C ARG A 382 17.08 8.21 -18.01
N ARG A 383 18.00 8.24 -17.03
CA ARG A 383 18.53 7.02 -16.41
C ARG A 383 17.45 6.19 -15.72
N TYR A 384 16.49 6.80 -15.05
CA TYR A 384 15.38 6.09 -14.43
C TYR A 384 14.51 5.35 -15.45
N ARG A 385 14.31 5.97 -16.61
CA ARG A 385 13.51 5.44 -17.71
C ARG A 385 14.20 4.33 -18.48
N GLU A 386 15.51 4.49 -18.74
CA GLU A 386 16.30 3.60 -19.60
C GLU A 386 16.99 2.44 -18.86
N THR A 387 17.12 2.50 -17.53
CA THR A 387 17.85 1.48 -16.78
C THR A 387 17.08 0.16 -16.71
N GLU A 388 17.77 -0.94 -17.01
CA GLU A 388 17.29 -2.30 -16.76
C GLU A 388 17.63 -2.78 -15.34
N SER A 389 18.53 -2.07 -14.65
CA SER A 389 18.97 -2.44 -13.31
C SER A 389 17.98 -2.00 -12.25
N GLN A 390 17.37 -2.96 -11.58
CA GLN A 390 16.44 -2.73 -10.45
C GLN A 390 17.10 -1.90 -9.33
N SER A 391 18.36 -2.17 -9.01
CA SER A 391 19.10 -1.46 -7.96
C SER A 391 19.33 0.01 -8.30
N VAL A 392 19.62 0.33 -9.56
CA VAL A 392 19.77 1.72 -10.02
C VAL A 392 18.43 2.45 -9.97
N ARG A 393 17.35 1.79 -10.37
CA ARG A 393 16.00 2.35 -10.33
C ARG A 393 15.58 2.65 -8.89
N GLU A 394 15.83 1.73 -7.95
CA GLU A 394 15.56 1.94 -6.52
C GLU A 394 16.39 3.07 -5.91
N GLU A 395 17.67 3.21 -6.32
CA GLU A 395 18.51 4.32 -5.88
C GLU A 395 17.94 5.68 -6.36
N LEU A 396 17.56 5.76 -7.64
CA LEU A 396 17.00 6.98 -8.24
C LEU A 396 15.63 7.34 -7.65
N THR A 397 14.80 6.35 -7.29
CA THR A 397 13.49 6.58 -6.66
C THR A 397 13.59 7.35 -5.34
N LYS A 398 14.72 7.28 -4.62
CA LYS A 398 14.92 8.05 -3.37
C LYS A 398 14.89 9.56 -3.59
N PHE A 399 15.21 10.02 -4.78
CA PHE A 399 15.23 11.43 -5.15
C PHE A 399 13.90 11.92 -5.75
N MET A 400 12.92 11.01 -5.92
CA MET A 400 11.63 11.34 -6.48
C MET A 400 10.64 11.72 -5.39
N ALA A 401 9.79 12.70 -5.71
CA ALA A 401 8.59 13.04 -4.96
C ALA A 401 7.36 12.77 -5.81
N THR A 402 6.23 12.59 -5.15
CA THR A 402 4.93 12.43 -5.79
C THR A 402 4.04 13.62 -5.45
N THR A 403 3.38 14.17 -6.44
CA THR A 403 2.35 15.20 -6.28
C THR A 403 1.06 14.74 -6.95
N SER A 404 -0.07 15.32 -6.57
CA SER A 404 -1.32 15.05 -7.27
C SER A 404 -1.18 15.49 -8.72
N CYS A 405 -1.71 14.68 -9.64
CA CYS A 405 -1.69 15.00 -11.07
C CYS A 405 -2.38 16.36 -11.31
N PRO A 406 -1.74 17.32 -12.00
CA PRO A 406 -2.30 18.65 -12.20
C PRO A 406 -3.60 18.66 -13.03
N GLU A 407 -3.78 17.71 -13.93
CA GLU A 407 -4.98 17.62 -14.76
C GLU A 407 -6.15 16.98 -14.05
N CYS A 408 -5.94 15.82 -13.42
CA CYS A 408 -7.03 15.10 -12.75
C CYS A 408 -7.13 15.40 -11.26
N ALA A 409 -6.23 16.17 -10.66
CA ALA A 409 -6.21 16.48 -9.23
C ALA A 409 -6.32 15.24 -8.31
N GLY A 410 -5.69 14.13 -8.73
CA GLY A 410 -5.70 12.87 -7.98
C GLY A 410 -6.87 11.92 -8.29
N THR A 411 -7.87 12.34 -9.07
CA THR A 411 -9.07 11.52 -9.35
C THR A 411 -8.81 10.33 -10.28
N ARG A 412 -7.66 10.28 -10.94
CA ARG A 412 -7.23 9.22 -11.89
C ARG A 412 -7.99 9.17 -13.21
N LEU A 413 -9.15 9.84 -13.29
CA LEU A 413 -10.06 9.79 -14.43
C LEU A 413 -9.92 11.01 -15.34
N ARG A 414 -10.23 10.82 -16.62
CA ARG A 414 -10.29 11.92 -17.58
C ARG A 414 -11.54 12.79 -17.38
N LYS A 415 -11.50 14.00 -17.93
CA LYS A 415 -12.53 15.04 -17.77
C LYS A 415 -13.95 14.55 -18.12
N SER A 416 -14.09 13.72 -19.15
CA SER A 416 -15.38 13.17 -19.58
C SER A 416 -16.03 12.25 -18.53
N ALA A 417 -15.24 11.40 -17.86
CA ALA A 417 -15.74 10.50 -16.81
C ALA A 417 -16.13 11.25 -15.53
N ARG A 418 -15.41 12.33 -15.24
CA ARG A 418 -15.61 13.14 -14.01
C ARG A 418 -16.88 13.99 -14.04
N ASN A 419 -17.51 14.19 -15.18
CA ASN A 419 -18.72 15.01 -15.31
C ASN A 419 -19.99 14.18 -15.52
N VAL A 420 -20.07 13.04 -14.84
CA VAL A 420 -21.24 12.21 -14.71
C VAL A 420 -21.67 12.17 -13.26
N PHE A 421 -22.96 12.34 -12.99
CA PHE A 421 -23.51 12.53 -11.66
C PHE A 421 -24.58 11.50 -11.33
N ILE A 422 -24.64 11.09 -10.07
CA ILE A 422 -25.75 10.37 -9.44
C ILE A 422 -26.10 11.16 -8.19
N ASP A 423 -27.36 11.60 -8.08
CA ASP A 423 -27.80 12.44 -6.97
C ASP A 423 -26.81 13.61 -6.68
N ASN A 424 -26.42 14.32 -7.73
CA ASN A 424 -25.44 15.42 -7.72
C ASN A 424 -24.04 15.08 -7.19
N LYS A 425 -23.69 13.82 -7.00
CA LYS A 425 -22.35 13.36 -6.66
C LYS A 425 -21.66 12.71 -7.86
N ARG A 426 -20.37 13.00 -8.02
CA ARG A 426 -19.50 12.36 -9.00
C ARG A 426 -18.91 11.09 -8.39
N ILE A 427 -18.39 10.21 -9.22
CA ILE A 427 -17.73 8.98 -8.74
C ILE A 427 -16.56 9.30 -7.81
N GLU A 428 -15.78 10.35 -8.11
CA GLU A 428 -14.68 10.80 -7.27
C GLU A 428 -15.14 11.30 -5.90
N ASP A 429 -16.29 11.98 -5.82
CA ASP A 429 -16.84 12.45 -4.55
C ASP A 429 -17.17 11.27 -3.64
N ILE A 430 -17.71 10.18 -4.21
CA ILE A 430 -18.05 8.95 -3.48
C ILE A 430 -16.79 8.22 -3.03
N VAL A 431 -15.82 8.00 -3.93
CA VAL A 431 -14.62 7.20 -3.57
C VAL A 431 -13.68 7.91 -2.61
N CYS A 432 -13.76 9.24 -2.51
CA CYS A 432 -12.99 10.02 -1.53
C CYS A 432 -13.64 10.07 -0.15
N MET A 433 -14.93 9.76 -0.04
CA MET A 433 -15.59 9.70 1.27
C MET A 433 -15.13 8.49 2.09
N PRO A 434 -15.13 8.60 3.44
CA PRO A 434 -14.98 7.44 4.31
C PRO A 434 -16.06 6.38 4.03
N VAL A 435 -15.70 5.11 4.15
CA VAL A 435 -16.58 3.96 3.93
C VAL A 435 -17.87 4.06 4.76
N GLY A 436 -17.78 4.51 6.03
CA GLY A 436 -18.98 4.72 6.86
C GLY A 436 -19.95 5.72 6.26
N ASN A 437 -19.46 6.85 5.79
CA ASN A 437 -20.29 7.89 5.15
C ASN A 437 -20.84 7.41 3.79
N CYS A 438 -20.06 6.59 3.06
CA CYS A 438 -20.56 5.95 1.84
C CYS A 438 -21.72 5.00 2.14
N ALA A 439 -21.62 4.18 3.19
CA ALA A 439 -22.69 3.29 3.62
C ALA A 439 -23.98 4.07 3.92
N GLU A 440 -23.90 5.12 4.74
CA GLU A 440 -25.02 6.00 5.05
C GLU A 440 -25.62 6.66 3.79
N TYR A 441 -24.75 7.14 2.89
CA TYR A 441 -25.19 7.74 1.63
C TYR A 441 -25.98 6.75 0.76
N PHE A 442 -25.48 5.54 0.59
CA PHE A 442 -26.15 4.52 -0.22
C PHE A 442 -27.43 3.98 0.46
N ASP A 443 -27.50 3.97 1.79
CA ASP A 443 -28.74 3.61 2.52
C ASP A 443 -29.85 4.64 2.30
N GLN A 444 -29.50 5.92 2.19
CA GLN A 444 -30.43 7.02 1.95
C GLN A 444 -30.72 7.25 0.46
N LEU A 445 -29.87 6.75 -0.43
CA LEU A 445 -30.01 6.97 -1.88
C LEU A 445 -31.28 6.32 -2.41
N ASN A 446 -32.19 7.15 -2.91
CA ASN A 446 -33.44 6.72 -3.54
C ASN A 446 -33.55 7.32 -4.94
N LEU A 447 -33.24 6.50 -5.93
CA LEU A 447 -33.41 6.87 -7.33
C LEU A 447 -34.84 6.49 -7.78
N VAL A 448 -35.54 7.41 -8.44
CA VAL A 448 -36.92 7.22 -8.87
C VAL A 448 -37.03 6.94 -10.38
N GLY A 449 -38.15 6.32 -10.81
CA GLY A 449 -38.43 6.00 -12.20
C GLY A 449 -37.48 4.95 -12.78
N ARG A 450 -37.24 4.98 -14.08
CA ARG A 450 -36.45 4.00 -14.82
C ARG A 450 -35.01 3.85 -14.28
N GLN A 451 -34.41 4.94 -13.82
CA GLN A 451 -33.07 4.91 -13.22
C GLN A 451 -33.05 4.10 -11.93
N GLY A 452 -34.08 4.23 -11.09
CA GLY A 452 -34.25 3.47 -9.85
C GLY A 452 -34.35 1.96 -10.13
N GLU A 453 -35.19 1.55 -11.06
CA GLU A 453 -35.37 0.14 -11.43
C GLU A 453 -34.07 -0.51 -11.91
N ILE A 454 -33.28 0.22 -12.72
CA ILE A 454 -31.98 -0.26 -13.24
C ILE A 454 -30.94 -0.33 -12.11
N ALA A 455 -30.93 0.64 -11.20
CA ALA A 455 -29.92 0.80 -10.16
C ALA A 455 -30.16 -0.10 -8.94
N GLU A 456 -31.38 -0.55 -8.68
CA GLU A 456 -31.78 -1.24 -7.46
C GLU A 456 -30.87 -2.42 -7.10
N LYS A 457 -30.65 -3.34 -8.06
CA LYS A 457 -29.78 -4.50 -7.84
C LYS A 457 -28.33 -4.12 -7.60
N ILE A 458 -27.84 -3.10 -8.32
CA ILE A 458 -26.46 -2.63 -8.19
C ILE A 458 -26.26 -1.96 -6.82
N ILE A 459 -27.19 -1.13 -6.40
CA ILE A 459 -27.16 -0.45 -5.10
C ILE A 459 -27.22 -1.46 -3.96
N LYS A 460 -28.02 -2.52 -4.08
CA LYS A 460 -28.06 -3.60 -3.09
C LYS A 460 -26.68 -4.24 -2.88
N GLU A 461 -26.01 -4.62 -3.97
CA GLU A 461 -24.66 -5.20 -3.91
C GLU A 461 -23.62 -4.24 -3.30
N ILE A 462 -23.74 -2.94 -3.62
CA ILE A 462 -22.87 -1.90 -3.05
C ILE A 462 -23.12 -1.78 -1.53
N ARG A 463 -24.36 -1.74 -1.08
CA ARG A 463 -24.74 -1.66 0.34
C ARG A 463 -24.19 -2.84 1.14
N GLU A 464 -24.38 -4.06 0.63
CA GLU A 464 -23.87 -5.26 1.29
C GLU A 464 -22.33 -5.20 1.48
N ARG A 465 -21.58 -4.80 0.45
CA ARG A 465 -20.13 -4.66 0.53
C ARG A 465 -19.66 -3.55 1.48
N PHE A 466 -20.36 -2.44 1.52
CA PHE A 466 -20.08 -1.38 2.50
C PHE A 466 -20.35 -1.86 3.93
N THR A 467 -21.44 -2.57 4.15
CA THR A 467 -21.78 -3.16 5.46
C THR A 467 -20.64 -4.06 5.95
N PHE A 468 -20.12 -4.94 5.09
CA PHE A 468 -19.00 -5.81 5.48
C PHE A 468 -17.74 -5.04 5.83
N LEU A 469 -17.42 -3.97 5.11
CA LEU A 469 -16.27 -3.12 5.45
C LEU A 469 -16.45 -2.39 6.79
N VAL A 470 -17.65 -1.96 7.09
CA VAL A 470 -17.99 -1.34 8.39
C VAL A 470 -17.92 -2.38 9.52
N ASP A 471 -18.45 -3.58 9.29
CA ASP A 471 -18.46 -4.69 10.28
C ASP A 471 -17.03 -5.14 10.66
N VAL A 472 -16.06 -5.07 9.73
CA VAL A 472 -14.65 -5.36 10.03
C VAL A 472 -13.86 -4.16 10.56
N GLY A 473 -14.54 -3.05 10.90
CA GLY A 473 -13.92 -1.87 11.52
C GLY A 473 -13.13 -0.97 10.56
N LEU A 474 -13.46 -0.96 9.25
CA LEU A 474 -12.79 -0.16 8.22
C LEU A 474 -13.60 1.08 7.78
N ASN A 475 -14.52 1.52 8.61
CA ASN A 475 -15.41 2.66 8.33
C ASN A 475 -14.68 3.99 8.03
N TYR A 476 -13.46 4.16 8.52
CA TYR A 476 -12.64 5.36 8.35
C TYR A 476 -11.85 5.40 7.02
N LEU A 477 -11.67 4.27 6.34
CA LEU A 477 -10.96 4.21 5.05
C LEU A 477 -11.79 4.84 3.94
N SER A 478 -11.10 5.35 2.91
CA SER A 478 -11.73 5.77 1.65
C SER A 478 -11.44 4.76 0.54
N LEU A 479 -12.36 4.66 -0.44
CA LEU A 479 -12.23 3.70 -1.54
C LEU A 479 -11.07 4.02 -2.48
N ASN A 480 -10.67 5.29 -2.59
CA ASN A 480 -9.56 5.73 -3.43
C ASN A 480 -8.18 5.50 -2.81
N ARG A 481 -8.11 5.10 -1.53
CA ARG A 481 -6.86 4.84 -0.85
C ARG A 481 -6.09 3.72 -1.55
N SER A 482 -4.82 3.97 -1.86
CA SER A 482 -3.97 3.02 -2.56
C SER A 482 -3.58 1.85 -1.65
N ALA A 483 -3.54 0.65 -2.24
CA ALA A 483 -3.30 -0.60 -1.51
C ALA A 483 -1.92 -0.66 -0.83
N ASP A 484 -0.91 -0.04 -1.42
CA ASP A 484 0.45 0.03 -0.89
C ASP A 484 0.59 0.91 0.35
N THR A 485 -0.42 1.74 0.65
CA THR A 485 -0.47 2.60 1.84
C THR A 485 -1.20 1.96 3.03
N LEU A 486 -1.78 0.77 2.84
CA LEU A 486 -2.52 0.06 3.87
C LEU A 486 -1.56 -0.65 4.84
N SER A 487 -1.92 -0.66 6.12
CA SER A 487 -1.28 -1.54 7.09
C SER A 487 -1.61 -3.02 6.79
N GLY A 488 -0.79 -3.94 7.29
CA GLY A 488 -1.02 -5.38 7.12
C GLY A 488 -2.41 -5.81 7.60
N GLY A 489 -2.83 -5.32 8.76
CA GLY A 489 -4.16 -5.61 9.32
C GLY A 489 -5.31 -4.99 8.52
N GLU A 490 -5.17 -3.75 8.00
CA GLU A 490 -6.19 -3.15 7.11
C GLU A 490 -6.37 -3.97 5.83
N ALA A 491 -5.27 -4.36 5.21
CA ALA A 491 -5.30 -5.17 4.00
C ALA A 491 -5.93 -6.55 4.22
N GLN A 492 -5.63 -7.17 5.34
CA GLN A 492 -6.22 -8.46 5.74
C GLN A 492 -7.73 -8.35 5.94
N ARG A 493 -8.19 -7.31 6.66
CA ARG A 493 -9.63 -7.07 6.87
C ARG A 493 -10.38 -6.73 5.59
N ILE A 494 -9.76 -6.01 4.65
CA ILE A 494 -10.33 -5.76 3.32
C ILE A 494 -10.55 -7.11 2.59
N ARG A 495 -9.57 -8.01 2.62
CA ARG A 495 -9.71 -9.36 2.03
C ARG A 495 -10.80 -10.15 2.73
N LEU A 496 -10.87 -10.10 4.06
CA LEU A 496 -11.91 -10.76 4.83
C LEU A 496 -13.30 -10.25 4.43
N ALA A 497 -13.51 -8.93 4.38
CA ALA A 497 -14.77 -8.32 3.96
C ALA A 497 -15.16 -8.74 2.53
N SER A 498 -14.20 -8.78 1.61
CA SER A 498 -14.41 -9.22 0.23
C SER A 498 -14.84 -10.68 0.14
N GLN A 499 -14.23 -11.57 0.95
CA GLN A 499 -14.57 -13.00 0.98
C GLN A 499 -15.93 -13.28 1.63
N ILE A 500 -16.29 -12.54 2.68
CA ILE A 500 -17.62 -12.63 3.29
C ILE A 500 -18.70 -12.23 2.30
N GLY A 501 -18.44 -11.16 1.53
CA GLY A 501 -19.32 -10.68 0.47
C GLY A 501 -19.57 -11.72 -0.65
N ALA A 502 -18.66 -12.67 -0.83
CA ALA A 502 -18.85 -13.77 -1.78
C ALA A 502 -19.89 -14.81 -1.33
N GLY A 503 -20.31 -14.81 -0.06
CA GLY A 503 -21.38 -15.67 0.47
C GLY A 503 -21.10 -17.18 0.37
N LEU A 504 -19.84 -17.60 0.42
CA LEU A 504 -19.45 -19.00 0.30
C LEU A 504 -19.86 -19.79 1.54
N VAL A 505 -20.31 -21.03 1.34
CA VAL A 505 -20.76 -21.95 2.36
C VAL A 505 -20.00 -23.28 2.24
N GLY A 506 -19.71 -23.92 3.37
CA GLY A 506 -18.99 -25.19 3.40
C GLY A 506 -17.49 -25.05 3.13
N VAL A 507 -16.94 -23.88 3.31
CA VAL A 507 -15.53 -23.55 3.11
C VAL A 507 -14.79 -23.53 4.45
N MET A 508 -13.50 -23.79 4.42
CA MET A 508 -12.60 -23.63 5.56
C MET A 508 -11.80 -22.32 5.41
N TYR A 509 -12.10 -21.34 6.25
CA TYR A 509 -11.34 -20.09 6.32
C TYR A 509 -10.21 -20.22 7.32
N ILE A 510 -9.01 -19.84 6.92
CA ILE A 510 -7.83 -19.82 7.78
C ILE A 510 -7.28 -18.40 7.83
N LEU A 511 -7.28 -17.80 9.02
CA LEU A 511 -6.87 -16.41 9.24
C LEU A 511 -5.64 -16.35 10.16
N ASP A 512 -4.72 -15.43 9.82
CA ASP A 512 -3.51 -15.18 10.61
C ASP A 512 -3.67 -13.88 11.40
N GLU A 513 -3.87 -13.99 12.71
CA GLU A 513 -3.95 -12.88 13.66
C GLU A 513 -4.83 -11.70 13.16
N PRO A 514 -6.12 -11.91 12.85
CA PRO A 514 -6.96 -10.87 12.27
C PRO A 514 -7.27 -9.71 13.22
N SER A 515 -7.06 -9.85 14.53
CA SER A 515 -7.21 -8.80 15.55
C SER A 515 -6.08 -7.77 15.58
N ILE A 516 -5.02 -7.99 14.81
CA ILE A 516 -3.83 -7.15 14.80
C ILE A 516 -4.15 -5.68 14.53
N GLY A 517 -3.58 -4.79 15.37
CA GLY A 517 -3.72 -3.33 15.26
C GLY A 517 -5.15 -2.84 15.49
N LEU A 518 -6.02 -3.67 16.06
CA LEU A 518 -7.37 -3.30 16.44
C LEU A 518 -7.43 -2.83 17.90
N HIS A 519 -8.20 -1.77 18.09
CA HIS A 519 -8.70 -1.43 19.41
C HIS A 519 -9.75 -2.46 19.84
N GLN A 520 -9.89 -2.74 21.16
CA GLN A 520 -10.84 -3.74 21.69
C GLN A 520 -12.26 -3.57 21.16
N ARG A 521 -12.74 -2.33 21.04
CA ARG A 521 -14.04 -2.02 20.44
C ARG A 521 -14.20 -2.55 19.01
N ASP A 522 -13.15 -2.42 18.20
CA ASP A 522 -13.18 -2.84 16.80
C ASP A 522 -12.96 -4.37 16.71
N ASN A 523 -12.21 -4.96 17.66
CA ASN A 523 -12.03 -6.40 17.80
C ASN A 523 -13.36 -7.12 18.07
N GLU A 524 -14.19 -6.58 18.95
CA GLU A 524 -15.54 -7.13 19.23
C GLU A 524 -16.41 -7.22 17.96
N ARG A 525 -16.33 -6.22 17.07
CA ARG A 525 -17.04 -6.24 15.78
C ARG A 525 -16.49 -7.33 14.84
N LEU A 526 -15.16 -7.43 14.77
CA LEU A 526 -14.51 -8.48 13.99
C LEU A 526 -14.92 -9.87 14.44
N LEU A 527 -14.92 -10.14 15.76
CA LEU A 527 -15.34 -11.42 16.31
C LEU A 527 -16.79 -11.76 15.95
N LYS A 528 -17.72 -10.81 16.06
CA LYS A 528 -19.11 -10.99 15.61
C LYS A 528 -19.18 -11.39 14.13
N THR A 529 -18.33 -10.80 13.29
CA THR A 529 -18.24 -11.09 11.87
C THR A 529 -17.71 -12.51 11.61
N LEU A 530 -16.69 -12.97 12.35
CA LEU A 530 -16.14 -14.32 12.25
C LEU A 530 -17.15 -15.38 12.74
N ILE A 531 -17.89 -15.08 13.81
CA ILE A 531 -18.98 -15.95 14.31
C ILE A 531 -20.09 -16.06 13.26
N ARG A 532 -20.49 -14.95 12.64
CA ARG A 532 -21.46 -14.96 11.53
C ARG A 532 -20.98 -15.82 10.36
N LEU A 533 -19.68 -15.73 10.02
CA LEU A 533 -19.10 -16.56 8.96
C LEU A 533 -19.18 -18.05 9.28
N ARG A 534 -18.94 -18.46 10.54
CA ARG A 534 -19.16 -19.80 11.04
C ARG A 534 -20.63 -20.20 10.93
N ASP A 535 -21.55 -19.35 11.37
CA ASP A 535 -22.99 -19.62 11.40
C ASP A 535 -23.61 -19.81 10.01
N LEU A 536 -22.92 -19.35 8.95
CA LEU A 536 -23.23 -19.65 7.55
C LEU A 536 -22.87 -21.10 7.15
N GLY A 537 -22.31 -21.91 8.03
CA GLY A 537 -21.91 -23.30 7.76
C GLY A 537 -20.48 -23.43 7.26
N ASN A 538 -19.58 -22.57 7.74
CA ASN A 538 -18.15 -22.60 7.43
C ASN A 538 -17.33 -23.01 8.65
N THR A 539 -16.19 -23.66 8.40
CA THR A 539 -15.17 -23.85 9.43
C THR A 539 -14.24 -22.64 9.44
N VAL A 540 -14.12 -21.97 10.58
CA VAL A 540 -13.27 -20.78 10.72
C VAL A 540 -12.12 -21.10 11.66
N ILE A 541 -10.91 -21.19 11.13
CA ILE A 541 -9.68 -21.45 11.89
C ILE A 541 -8.89 -20.15 11.99
N VAL A 542 -8.55 -19.75 13.19
CA VAL A 542 -7.84 -18.48 13.43
C VAL A 542 -6.60 -18.77 14.27
N VAL A 543 -5.44 -18.32 13.79
CA VAL A 543 -4.23 -18.26 14.62
C VAL A 543 -4.32 -16.96 15.41
N GLU A 544 -4.43 -17.04 16.74
CA GLU A 544 -4.66 -15.86 17.58
C GLU A 544 -4.01 -15.95 18.96
N HIS A 545 -3.77 -14.76 19.52
CA HIS A 545 -3.23 -14.55 20.85
C HIS A 545 -4.13 -13.67 21.73
N ASP A 546 -5.16 -13.10 21.14
CA ASP A 546 -6.09 -12.20 21.82
C ASP A 546 -7.00 -12.97 22.77
N GLU A 547 -7.15 -12.49 24.01
CA GLU A 547 -7.95 -13.14 25.05
C GLU A 547 -9.43 -13.23 24.66
N GLU A 548 -10.00 -12.16 24.05
CA GLU A 548 -11.40 -12.12 23.65
C GLU A 548 -11.68 -13.11 22.50
N ALA A 549 -10.73 -13.21 21.57
CA ALA A 549 -10.83 -14.17 20.45
C ALA A 549 -10.78 -15.61 20.95
N ILE A 550 -9.86 -15.91 21.88
CA ILE A 550 -9.76 -17.25 22.51
C ILE A 550 -11.04 -17.55 23.30
N ALA A 551 -11.54 -16.59 24.07
CA ALA A 551 -12.75 -16.76 24.88
C ALA A 551 -14.03 -16.96 24.04
N ALA A 552 -14.06 -16.44 22.81
CA ALA A 552 -15.18 -16.58 21.87
C ALA A 552 -15.14 -17.88 21.05
N ALA A 553 -14.06 -18.68 21.14
CA ALA A 553 -13.85 -19.89 20.36
C ALA A 553 -14.76 -21.04 20.81
N ASP A 554 -15.25 -21.82 19.83
CA ASP A 554 -15.93 -23.09 20.10
C ASP A 554 -14.91 -24.18 20.47
N TYR A 555 -13.71 -24.10 19.91
CA TYR A 555 -12.64 -25.07 20.12
C TYR A 555 -11.28 -24.36 20.07
N VAL A 556 -10.38 -24.71 20.99
CA VAL A 556 -9.04 -24.11 21.09
C VAL A 556 -7.99 -25.21 21.00
N VAL A 557 -6.91 -24.93 20.28
CA VAL A 557 -5.71 -25.78 20.20
C VAL A 557 -4.52 -24.96 20.67
N ASP A 558 -3.92 -25.34 21.78
CA ASP A 558 -2.73 -24.70 22.34
C ASP A 558 -1.47 -25.48 21.96
N ILE A 559 -0.58 -24.83 21.18
CA ILE A 559 0.66 -25.44 20.67
C ILE A 559 1.87 -24.91 21.46
N GLY A 560 2.66 -25.85 21.98
CA GLY A 560 3.84 -25.52 22.77
C GLY A 560 4.76 -26.75 22.98
N PRO A 561 5.35 -26.88 24.18
CA PRO A 561 5.36 -25.95 25.31
C PRO A 561 6.27 -24.74 25.16
N GLY A 562 7.18 -24.75 24.19
CA GLY A 562 8.15 -23.69 23.89
C GLY A 562 8.11 -23.21 22.44
N ALA A 563 9.16 -22.52 22.03
CA ALA A 563 9.35 -22.03 20.67
C ALA A 563 10.37 -22.90 19.90
N GLY A 564 10.32 -22.93 18.57
CA GLY A 564 11.27 -23.63 17.70
C GLY A 564 11.33 -25.12 18.01
N ILE A 565 12.53 -25.62 18.29
CA ILE A 565 12.76 -27.04 18.61
C ILE A 565 12.07 -27.49 19.90
N HIS A 566 11.75 -26.57 20.80
CA HIS A 566 11.06 -26.83 22.06
C HIS A 566 9.52 -26.77 21.91
N GLY A 567 9.03 -26.37 20.74
CA GLY A 567 7.61 -26.33 20.40
C GLY A 567 7.13 -27.55 19.62
N GLY A 568 6.08 -27.37 18.86
CA GLY A 568 5.56 -28.33 17.90
C GLY A 568 4.77 -29.49 18.50
N GLN A 569 4.23 -29.35 19.72
CA GLN A 569 3.37 -30.34 20.38
C GLN A 569 2.05 -29.70 20.78
N ILE A 570 0.97 -30.47 20.77
CA ILE A 570 -0.30 -30.04 21.35
C ILE A 570 -0.17 -30.16 22.88
N VAL A 571 -0.30 -29.04 23.55
CA VAL A 571 -0.21 -28.93 25.00
C VAL A 571 -1.59 -29.14 25.62
N ALA A 572 -2.61 -28.56 25.00
CA ALA A 572 -3.99 -28.72 25.39
C ALA A 572 -4.90 -28.46 24.17
N GLU A 573 -6.04 -29.13 24.13
CA GLU A 573 -7.07 -28.94 23.11
C GLU A 573 -8.46 -29.15 23.72
N GLY A 574 -9.47 -28.53 23.12
CA GLY A 574 -10.85 -28.65 23.56
C GLY A 574 -11.57 -27.32 23.73
N SER A 575 -12.54 -27.26 24.61
CA SER A 575 -13.25 -26.03 24.97
C SER A 575 -12.34 -25.04 25.72
N VAL A 576 -12.73 -23.79 25.76
CA VAL A 576 -12.00 -22.75 26.52
C VAL A 576 -11.82 -23.12 27.99
N GLU A 577 -12.81 -23.75 28.59
CA GLU A 577 -12.75 -24.20 30.00
C GLU A 577 -11.71 -25.33 30.20
N GLU A 578 -11.58 -26.25 29.24
CA GLU A 578 -10.55 -27.29 29.29
C GLU A 578 -9.15 -26.70 29.19
N ILE A 579 -8.97 -25.67 28.35
CA ILE A 579 -7.69 -24.93 28.27
C ILE A 579 -7.38 -24.19 29.57
N ARG A 580 -8.36 -23.50 30.18
CA ARG A 580 -8.21 -22.81 31.46
C ARG A 580 -7.79 -23.72 32.58
N ASN A 581 -8.28 -24.93 32.59
CA ASN A 581 -8.00 -25.92 33.65
C ASN A 581 -6.73 -26.75 33.40
N SER A 582 -6.08 -26.57 32.25
CA SER A 582 -4.86 -27.29 31.90
C SER A 582 -3.63 -26.73 32.62
N GLU A 583 -3.06 -27.50 33.51
CA GLU A 583 -1.80 -27.15 34.25
C GLU A 583 -0.60 -26.99 33.29
N LYS A 584 -0.61 -27.67 32.13
CA LYS A 584 0.48 -27.64 31.16
C LYS A 584 0.41 -26.42 30.24
N SER A 585 -0.78 -25.87 30.02
CA SER A 585 -1.01 -24.74 29.11
C SER A 585 -0.56 -23.42 29.74
N THR A 586 0.42 -22.77 29.10
CA THR A 586 0.80 -21.40 29.47
C THR A 586 -0.34 -20.43 29.16
N THR A 587 -1.00 -20.59 28.02
CA THR A 587 -2.21 -19.85 27.64
C THR A 587 -3.31 -19.99 28.70
N GLY A 588 -3.58 -21.23 29.15
CA GLY A 588 -4.57 -21.50 30.19
C GLY A 588 -4.27 -20.81 31.53
N LYS A 589 -2.98 -20.73 31.93
CA LYS A 589 -2.58 -20.00 33.14
C LYS A 589 -2.85 -18.51 33.07
N PHE A 590 -2.72 -17.88 31.89
CA PHE A 590 -3.08 -16.48 31.70
C PHE A 590 -4.62 -16.30 31.67
N LEU A 591 -5.34 -17.14 30.93
CA LEU A 591 -6.81 -17.08 30.84
C LEU A 591 -7.52 -17.38 32.19
N SER A 592 -6.90 -18.17 33.06
CA SER A 592 -7.43 -18.46 34.42
C SER A 592 -7.04 -17.41 35.46
N GLY A 593 -6.18 -16.45 35.11
CA GLY A 593 -5.63 -15.47 36.05
C GLY A 593 -4.56 -16.03 37.00
N ALA A 594 -4.17 -17.31 36.90
CA ALA A 594 -3.10 -17.90 37.67
C ALA A 594 -1.73 -17.25 37.38
N ARG A 595 -1.58 -16.68 36.18
CA ARG A 595 -0.46 -15.84 35.78
C ARG A 595 -1.01 -14.57 35.10
N SER A 596 -0.47 -13.43 35.45
CA SER A 596 -0.84 -12.14 34.87
C SER A 596 0.34 -11.20 34.79
N ILE A 597 0.35 -10.26 33.84
CA ILE A 597 1.33 -9.19 33.77
C ILE A 597 1.03 -8.21 34.93
N ALA A 598 1.99 -8.01 35.81
CA ALA A 598 1.81 -7.23 37.02
C ALA A 598 1.66 -5.73 36.71
N ILE A 599 0.72 -5.07 37.38
CA ILE A 599 0.59 -3.62 37.38
C ILE A 599 1.69 -3.01 38.27
N PRO A 600 2.47 -2.02 37.79
CA PRO A 600 3.49 -1.38 38.61
C PRO A 600 2.87 -0.72 39.83
N LYS A 601 3.42 -1.02 41.01
CA LYS A 601 2.96 -0.44 42.30
C LYS A 601 3.13 1.07 42.38
N LYS A 602 4.06 1.63 41.62
CA LYS A 602 4.35 3.07 41.54
C LYS A 602 4.69 3.45 40.10
N ARG A 603 4.04 4.47 39.60
CA ARG A 603 4.32 5.05 38.28
C ARG A 603 5.54 5.97 38.37
N HIS A 604 6.37 5.99 37.31
CA HIS A 604 7.45 6.94 37.20
C HIS A 604 6.91 8.33 36.87
N SER A 605 7.31 9.34 37.64
CA SER A 605 6.89 10.74 37.41
C SER A 605 7.76 11.47 36.38
N GLY A 606 8.75 10.79 35.80
CA GLY A 606 9.67 11.40 34.85
C GLY A 606 10.64 12.41 35.50
N LYS A 607 11.25 13.23 34.65
CA LYS A 607 12.25 14.26 35.03
C LYS A 607 11.63 15.64 35.23
N GLY A 608 10.31 15.77 35.31
CA GLY A 608 9.59 17.05 35.41
C GLY A 608 9.71 17.95 34.18
N LYS A 609 10.13 17.37 33.04
CA LYS A 609 10.28 18.06 31.75
C LYS A 609 9.45 17.33 30.69
N THR A 610 8.95 18.08 29.71
CA THR A 610 8.09 17.57 28.66
C THR A 610 8.67 17.82 27.26
N LEU A 611 8.44 16.88 26.36
CA LEU A 611 8.55 17.04 24.93
C LEU A 611 7.16 17.41 24.40
N SER A 612 7.02 18.58 23.78
CA SER A 612 5.70 19.05 23.34
C SER A 612 5.68 19.34 21.85
N VAL A 613 4.64 18.87 21.16
CA VAL A 613 4.26 19.22 19.79
C VAL A 613 3.03 20.12 19.87
N LYS A 614 3.07 21.26 19.22
CA LYS A 614 1.96 22.22 19.16
C LYS A 614 1.34 22.25 17.78
N GLY A 615 0.02 22.29 17.74
CA GLY A 615 -0.77 22.51 16.53
C GLY A 615 -0.53 21.49 15.42
N ALA A 616 -0.45 20.20 15.72
CA ALA A 616 -0.31 19.14 14.71
C ALA A 616 -1.57 19.04 13.84
N LYS A 617 -1.41 19.14 12.49
CA LYS A 617 -2.51 19.23 11.50
C LYS A 617 -2.39 18.21 10.37
N GLY A 618 -1.55 17.18 10.52
CA GLY A 618 -1.41 16.13 9.50
C GLY A 618 -2.69 15.29 9.37
N ASN A 619 -3.05 14.93 8.14
CA ASN A 619 -4.20 14.07 7.81
C ASN A 619 -5.49 14.48 8.55
N ASN A 620 -5.99 13.64 9.47
CA ASN A 620 -7.21 13.90 10.23
C ASN A 620 -6.98 14.65 11.55
N LEU A 621 -5.75 15.05 11.90
CA LEU A 621 -5.47 15.75 13.15
C LEU A 621 -6.07 17.17 13.17
N GLN A 622 -6.77 17.48 14.26
CA GLN A 622 -7.50 18.73 14.46
C GLN A 622 -6.69 19.74 15.29
N SER A 623 -5.51 20.14 14.82
CA SER A 623 -4.61 21.09 15.53
C SER A 623 -4.26 20.63 16.94
N VAL A 624 -3.73 19.41 17.05
CA VAL A 624 -3.52 18.71 18.31
C VAL A 624 -2.25 19.18 19.01
N ASP A 625 -2.34 19.38 20.31
CA ASP A 625 -1.20 19.64 21.22
C ASP A 625 -0.85 18.35 21.97
N LEU A 626 0.35 17.83 21.75
CA LEU A 626 0.86 16.62 22.37
C LEU A 626 1.90 16.96 23.44
N ASN A 627 1.79 16.37 24.63
CA ASN A 627 2.76 16.56 25.73
C ASN A 627 3.25 15.20 26.24
N ILE A 628 4.52 14.87 26.02
CA ILE A 628 5.16 13.63 26.46
C ILE A 628 6.12 13.92 27.60
N PRO A 629 5.92 13.38 28.82
CA PRO A 629 6.90 13.50 29.91
C PRO A 629 8.20 12.79 29.55
N ILE A 630 9.34 13.42 29.83
CA ILE A 630 10.66 12.85 29.50
C ILE A 630 11.10 11.87 30.59
N GLY A 631 11.62 10.70 30.14
CA GLY A 631 12.14 9.66 31.01
C GLY A 631 11.07 8.74 31.58
N VAL A 632 9.94 8.61 30.89
CA VAL A 632 8.83 7.70 31.23
C VAL A 632 8.48 6.78 30.07
N PHE A 633 7.71 5.76 30.39
CA PHE A 633 7.10 4.86 29.41
C PHE A 633 5.69 5.37 29.08
N THR A 634 5.52 5.95 27.89
CA THR A 634 4.27 6.56 27.43
C THR A 634 3.61 5.67 26.39
N CYS A 635 2.34 5.32 26.60
CA CYS A 635 1.49 4.66 25.59
C CYS A 635 0.60 5.67 24.87
N ILE A 636 0.61 5.60 23.54
CA ILE A 636 -0.30 6.33 22.67
C ILE A 636 -1.40 5.37 22.23
N THR A 637 -2.63 5.63 22.65
CA THR A 637 -3.79 4.74 22.49
C THR A 637 -4.90 5.39 21.68
N GLY A 638 -5.96 4.67 21.43
CA GLY A 638 -7.17 5.15 20.76
C GLY A 638 -7.65 4.22 19.66
N VAL A 639 -8.85 4.44 19.17
CA VAL A 639 -9.48 3.61 18.14
C VAL A 639 -8.69 3.60 16.82
N SER A 640 -8.95 2.60 15.98
CA SER A 640 -8.31 2.51 14.66
C SER A 640 -8.63 3.74 13.82
N GLY A 641 -7.62 4.31 13.15
CA GLY A 641 -7.78 5.54 12.35
C GLY A 641 -7.93 6.85 13.14
N SER A 642 -7.73 6.86 14.47
CA SER A 642 -7.85 8.08 15.29
C SER A 642 -6.74 9.12 15.08
N GLY A 643 -5.67 8.79 14.33
CA GLY A 643 -4.57 9.70 14.01
C GLY A 643 -3.28 9.44 14.79
N LYS A 644 -3.16 8.33 15.53
CA LYS A 644 -1.95 7.96 16.31
C LYS A 644 -0.68 7.97 15.47
N SER A 645 -0.67 7.24 14.35
CA SER A 645 0.51 7.14 13.48
C SER A 645 0.84 8.48 12.81
N THR A 646 -0.17 9.27 12.45
CA THR A 646 0.04 10.62 11.92
C THR A 646 0.71 11.54 12.96
N LEU A 647 0.27 11.48 14.22
CA LEU A 647 0.83 12.31 15.28
C LEU A 647 2.26 11.89 15.64
N ILE A 648 2.52 10.59 15.75
CA ILE A 648 3.81 10.08 16.20
C ILE A 648 4.75 9.80 15.03
N ASN A 649 4.36 8.98 14.04
CA ASN A 649 5.25 8.51 12.99
C ASN A 649 5.45 9.52 11.87
N GLU A 650 4.43 10.36 11.57
CA GLU A 650 4.51 11.34 10.49
C GLU A 650 4.82 12.77 10.99
N THR A 651 4.56 13.09 12.26
CA THR A 651 4.82 14.43 12.82
C THR A 651 6.00 14.42 13.78
N LEU A 652 5.90 13.74 14.94
CA LEU A 652 6.92 13.77 15.99
C LEU A 652 8.23 13.13 15.55
N TYR A 653 8.19 11.90 15.01
CA TYR A 653 9.41 11.17 14.62
C TYR A 653 10.24 11.91 13.56
N PRO A 654 9.67 12.35 12.41
CA PRO A 654 10.45 13.05 11.41
C PRO A 654 11.05 14.34 11.93
N ALA A 655 10.30 15.13 12.68
CA ALA A 655 10.81 16.36 13.28
C ALA A 655 11.93 16.12 14.29
N ALA A 656 11.78 15.11 15.16
CA ALA A 656 12.83 14.70 16.10
C ALA A 656 14.07 14.14 15.38
N ALA A 657 13.90 13.33 14.35
CA ALA A 657 14.99 12.75 13.57
C ALA A 657 15.76 13.83 12.77
N ILE A 658 15.08 14.84 12.23
CA ILE A 658 15.73 15.99 11.57
C ILE A 658 16.58 16.76 12.59
N ALA A 659 16.00 17.08 13.74
CA ALA A 659 16.68 17.91 14.75
C ALA A 659 17.83 17.18 15.46
N LEU A 660 17.64 15.91 15.83
CA LEU A 660 18.58 15.15 16.67
C LEU A 660 19.54 14.28 15.84
N ASN A 661 19.03 13.62 14.80
CA ASN A 661 19.82 12.69 13.99
C ASN A 661 20.32 13.31 12.68
N LYS A 662 20.00 14.59 12.41
CA LYS A 662 20.31 15.30 11.16
C LYS A 662 19.81 14.54 9.91
N ALA A 663 18.60 13.99 9.98
CA ALA A 663 17.98 13.29 8.86
C ALA A 663 17.58 14.30 7.77
N THR A 664 18.05 14.09 6.54
CA THR A 664 17.84 15.02 5.40
C THR A 664 16.68 14.59 4.48
N THR A 665 16.25 13.34 4.58
CA THR A 665 15.23 12.76 3.68
C THR A 665 13.82 12.74 4.26
N LEU A 666 13.66 13.09 5.53
CA LEU A 666 12.38 13.07 6.21
C LEU A 666 11.71 14.45 6.16
N LYS A 667 10.38 14.46 6.09
CA LYS A 667 9.55 15.67 6.18
C LYS A 667 8.48 15.43 7.23
N ALA A 668 8.42 16.31 8.23
CA ALA A 668 7.37 16.25 9.23
C ALA A 668 6.03 16.74 8.67
N ALA A 669 4.93 16.14 9.11
CA ALA A 669 3.60 16.61 8.80
C ALA A 669 3.37 18.02 9.36
N PRO A 670 2.41 18.81 8.84
CA PRO A 670 2.17 20.19 9.28
C PRO A 670 1.93 20.31 10.79
N HIS A 671 2.72 21.15 11.44
CA HIS A 671 2.63 21.49 12.85
C HIS A 671 3.18 22.89 13.09
N GLU A 672 2.83 23.51 14.23
CA GLU A 672 3.28 24.87 14.53
C GLU A 672 4.68 24.90 15.13
N LYS A 673 4.92 24.11 16.18
CA LYS A 673 6.20 24.10 16.89
C LYS A 673 6.42 22.81 17.67
N ILE A 674 7.69 22.39 17.80
CA ILE A 674 8.11 21.33 18.73
C ILE A 674 9.10 21.90 19.73
N THR A 675 8.91 21.61 21.01
CA THR A 675 9.78 22.05 22.11
C THR A 675 10.22 20.87 22.96
N GLY A 676 11.38 20.98 23.61
CA GLY A 676 11.92 19.91 24.47
C GLY A 676 12.90 18.96 23.77
N LEU A 677 13.10 19.07 22.44
CA LEU A 677 14.07 18.23 21.72
C LEU A 677 15.51 18.41 22.22
N ASN A 678 15.86 19.58 22.69
CA ASN A 678 17.18 19.87 23.27
C ASN A 678 17.51 19.09 24.57
N LEU A 679 16.53 18.40 25.14
CA LEU A 679 16.68 17.56 26.33
C LEU A 679 17.06 16.11 25.96
N LEU A 680 17.02 15.81 24.68
CA LEU A 680 17.28 14.51 24.07
C LEU A 680 18.52 14.59 23.19
N ASP A 681 19.18 13.47 23.00
CA ASP A 681 20.39 13.39 22.15
C ASP A 681 20.16 12.60 20.85
N LYS A 682 19.17 11.73 20.84
CA LYS A 682 18.89 10.85 19.71
C LYS A 682 17.43 10.43 19.67
N CYS A 683 16.92 10.20 18.45
CA CYS A 683 15.61 9.61 18.21
C CYS A 683 15.77 8.30 17.42
N ILE A 684 15.11 7.23 17.88
CA ILE A 684 15.16 5.89 17.27
C ILE A 684 13.74 5.42 17.04
N ASP A 685 13.42 5.12 15.77
CA ASP A 685 12.17 4.50 15.36
C ASP A 685 12.36 3.00 15.20
N ILE A 686 11.49 2.23 15.86
CA ILE A 686 11.45 0.77 15.83
C ILE A 686 10.08 0.35 15.30
N ASN A 687 9.96 0.32 14.00
CA ASN A 687 8.73 -0.03 13.28
C ASN A 687 8.78 -1.47 12.73
N GLN A 688 7.65 -1.96 12.22
CA GLN A 688 7.49 -3.31 11.67
C GLN A 688 8.07 -3.50 10.25
N SER A 689 8.67 -2.47 9.66
CA SER A 689 9.26 -2.59 8.33
C SER A 689 10.37 -3.66 8.31
N PRO A 690 10.54 -4.40 7.21
CA PRO A 690 11.57 -5.44 7.10
C PRO A 690 12.98 -4.90 7.40
N ILE A 691 13.83 -5.73 8.00
CA ILE A 691 15.25 -5.40 8.25
C ILE A 691 16.11 -5.36 6.97
N GLY A 692 15.50 -5.70 5.83
CA GLY A 692 16.08 -5.61 4.50
C GLY A 692 15.12 -6.15 3.45
N ARG A 693 15.31 -5.72 2.20
CA ARG A 693 14.41 -6.07 1.08
C ARG A 693 14.90 -7.25 0.24
N THR A 694 16.08 -7.78 0.52
CA THR A 694 16.68 -8.87 -0.26
C THR A 694 16.90 -10.10 0.60
N PRO A 695 16.95 -11.31 0.01
CA PRO A 695 17.25 -12.54 0.72
C PRO A 695 18.62 -12.55 1.42
N ARG A 696 19.52 -11.63 1.08
CA ARG A 696 20.86 -11.48 1.71
C ARG A 696 20.79 -10.81 3.07
N SER A 697 19.76 -10.00 3.33
CA SER A 697 19.56 -9.41 4.64
C SER A 697 19.06 -10.47 5.62
N ASN A 698 19.67 -10.53 6.80
CA ASN A 698 19.32 -11.49 7.85
C ASN A 698 19.67 -10.93 9.24
N PRO A 699 19.23 -11.55 10.34
CA PRO A 699 19.52 -11.11 11.70
C PRO A 699 21.00 -10.94 11.99
N ALA A 700 21.87 -11.86 11.53
CA ALA A 700 23.31 -11.79 11.77
C ALA A 700 23.97 -10.56 11.13
N THR A 701 23.56 -10.20 9.90
CA THR A 701 24.09 -9.02 9.20
C THR A 701 23.54 -7.73 9.78
N TYR A 702 22.24 -7.69 10.11
CA TYR A 702 21.59 -6.50 10.63
C TYR A 702 22.09 -6.07 12.01
N THR A 703 22.30 -7.04 12.92
CA THR A 703 22.83 -6.80 14.26
C THR A 703 24.34 -6.64 14.31
N GLY A 704 25.01 -6.89 13.15
CA GLY A 704 26.46 -6.82 13.06
C GLY A 704 27.18 -7.97 13.77
N ILE A 705 26.51 -9.11 14.00
CA ILE A 705 27.12 -10.36 14.51
C ILE A 705 27.98 -10.99 13.43
N PHE A 706 27.61 -10.86 12.16
CA PHE A 706 28.26 -11.57 11.08
C PHE A 706 29.70 -11.11 10.81
N THR A 707 30.06 -9.87 11.14
CA THR A 707 31.44 -9.36 10.93
C THR A 707 32.45 -10.12 11.82
N PRO A 708 32.31 -10.15 13.16
CA PRO A 708 33.21 -10.94 14.01
C PRO A 708 33.16 -12.45 13.70
N VAL A 709 32.01 -12.99 13.27
CA VAL A 709 31.95 -14.40 12.82
C VAL A 709 32.87 -14.64 11.64
N ARG A 710 32.85 -13.79 10.62
CA ARG A 710 33.74 -13.90 9.45
C ARG A 710 35.23 -13.78 9.83
N GLU A 711 35.56 -12.90 10.77
CA GLU A 711 36.90 -12.72 11.30
C GLU A 711 37.42 -13.99 11.98
N ILE A 712 36.57 -14.67 12.76
CA ILE A 712 36.90 -15.94 13.38
C ILE A 712 37.17 -17.01 12.34
N PHE A 713 36.35 -17.15 11.32
CA PHE A 713 36.58 -18.13 10.27
C PHE A 713 37.86 -17.84 9.50
N ALA A 714 38.17 -16.58 9.21
CA ALA A 714 39.43 -16.18 8.55
C ALA A 714 40.66 -16.42 9.44
N ALA A 715 40.47 -16.41 10.77
CA ALA A 715 41.54 -16.67 11.74
C ALA A 715 41.86 -18.16 11.95
N THR A 716 41.04 -19.08 11.41
CA THR A 716 41.32 -20.53 11.49
C THR A 716 42.62 -20.88 10.77
N GLN A 717 43.32 -21.92 11.24
CA GLN A 717 44.59 -22.35 10.65
C GLN A 717 44.45 -22.70 9.16
N GLU A 718 43.36 -23.37 8.80
CA GLU A 718 43.09 -23.78 7.43
C GLU A 718 42.79 -22.58 6.50
N ALA A 719 42.01 -21.59 6.98
CA ALA A 719 41.75 -20.38 6.19
C ALA A 719 43.02 -19.56 5.97
N ARG A 720 43.88 -19.44 7.00
CA ARG A 720 45.19 -18.76 6.86
C ARG A 720 46.12 -19.47 5.88
N SER A 721 46.20 -20.80 5.92
CA SER A 721 47.02 -21.56 5.00
C SER A 721 46.56 -21.42 3.53
N ARG A 722 45.26 -21.19 3.29
CA ARG A 722 44.69 -20.93 1.97
C ARG A 722 44.67 -19.44 1.60
N GLY A 723 45.15 -18.55 2.46
CA GLY A 723 45.12 -17.09 2.24
C GLY A 723 43.72 -16.48 2.21
N TYR A 724 42.76 -17.08 2.92
CA TYR A 724 41.35 -16.61 2.96
C TYR A 724 41.17 -15.45 3.95
N ALA A 725 40.93 -14.27 3.42
CA ALA A 725 40.57 -13.07 4.19
C ALA A 725 39.08 -13.09 4.64
N PRO A 726 38.65 -12.26 5.60
CA PRO A 726 37.26 -12.19 6.03
C PRO A 726 36.25 -11.95 4.92
N GLY A 727 36.63 -11.30 3.81
CA GLY A 727 35.82 -11.11 2.62
C GLY A 727 35.39 -12.42 1.94
N ARG A 728 36.23 -13.49 2.03
CA ARG A 728 35.90 -14.81 1.51
C ARG A 728 34.65 -15.42 2.12
N PHE A 729 34.38 -15.12 3.39
CA PHE A 729 33.26 -15.61 4.16
C PHE A 729 32.02 -14.69 4.05
N SER A 730 32.05 -13.71 3.15
CA SER A 730 30.90 -12.84 2.85
C SER A 730 30.14 -13.36 1.65
N PHE A 731 28.85 -13.61 1.79
CA PHE A 731 27.98 -13.94 0.65
C PHE A 731 27.64 -12.73 -0.23
N ASN A 732 28.02 -11.51 0.16
CA ASN A 732 27.83 -10.28 -0.62
C ASN A 732 29.01 -9.96 -1.57
N VAL A 733 30.16 -10.61 -1.38
CA VAL A 733 31.42 -10.33 -2.11
C VAL A 733 31.79 -11.52 -2.98
N LYS A 734 32.26 -11.26 -4.19
CA LYS A 734 32.78 -12.29 -5.08
C LYS A 734 33.96 -13.02 -4.44
N GLY A 735 34.13 -14.30 -4.77
CA GLY A 735 35.25 -15.15 -4.36
C GLY A 735 34.87 -16.31 -3.46
N GLY A 736 34.00 -16.11 -2.44
CA GLY A 736 33.58 -17.19 -1.56
C GLY A 736 32.08 -17.57 -1.67
N ARG A 737 31.28 -16.73 -2.30
CA ARG A 737 29.86 -16.97 -2.50
C ARG A 737 29.59 -17.91 -3.68
N CYS A 738 28.42 -18.50 -3.70
CA CYS A 738 27.91 -19.18 -4.89
C CYS A 738 27.60 -18.12 -5.97
N GLU A 739 28.27 -18.21 -7.12
CA GLU A 739 28.03 -17.23 -8.20
C GLU A 739 26.74 -17.47 -8.98
N ALA A 740 26.16 -18.68 -8.96
CA ALA A 740 24.87 -18.95 -9.61
C ALA A 740 23.73 -18.16 -8.99
N CYS A 741 23.64 -18.14 -7.66
CA CYS A 741 22.65 -17.33 -6.92
C CYS A 741 23.24 -16.03 -6.36
N GLN A 742 24.51 -15.73 -6.68
CA GLN A 742 25.22 -14.55 -6.18
C GLN A 742 25.19 -14.36 -4.66
N GLY A 743 25.07 -15.47 -3.91
CA GLY A 743 25.01 -15.48 -2.45
C GLY A 743 23.60 -15.36 -1.84
N ASP A 744 22.54 -15.30 -2.65
CA ASP A 744 21.16 -15.26 -2.17
C ASP A 744 20.73 -16.59 -1.54
N GLY A 745 21.30 -17.72 -2.00
CA GLY A 745 20.91 -19.07 -1.61
C GLY A 745 19.64 -19.54 -2.32
N VAL A 746 18.90 -18.63 -2.91
CA VAL A 746 17.64 -18.89 -3.63
C VAL A 746 17.68 -18.25 -5.00
N THR A 747 16.88 -18.78 -5.93
CA THR A 747 16.62 -18.19 -7.25
C THR A 747 15.19 -17.67 -7.26
N LYS A 748 15.00 -16.42 -7.63
CA LYS A 748 13.69 -15.81 -7.79
C LYS A 748 13.08 -16.30 -9.11
N VAL A 749 11.89 -16.86 -9.05
CA VAL A 749 11.08 -17.20 -10.21
C VAL A 749 9.95 -16.18 -10.29
N GLU A 750 9.99 -15.33 -11.31
CA GLU A 750 8.97 -14.31 -11.53
C GLU A 750 7.71 -14.94 -12.13
N MET A 751 6.60 -14.77 -11.44
CA MET A 751 5.28 -15.25 -11.82
C MET A 751 4.41 -14.07 -12.22
N HIS A 752 4.24 -13.80 -13.52
CA HIS A 752 3.57 -12.60 -14.04
C HIS A 752 2.18 -12.29 -13.44
N PHE A 753 1.44 -13.28 -12.96
CA PHE A 753 0.09 -13.13 -12.39
C PHE A 753 -0.04 -13.62 -10.94
N LEU A 754 1.03 -14.19 -10.36
CA LEU A 754 1.09 -14.72 -9.02
C LEU A 754 2.27 -14.08 -8.26
N PRO A 755 2.29 -14.15 -6.93
CA PRO A 755 3.46 -13.71 -6.16
C PRO A 755 4.73 -14.46 -6.60
N ASP A 756 5.86 -13.75 -6.63
CA ASP A 756 7.16 -14.32 -6.96
C ASP A 756 7.52 -15.46 -6.01
N ILE A 757 8.02 -16.56 -6.55
CA ILE A 757 8.44 -17.72 -5.77
C ILE A 757 9.97 -17.72 -5.66
N TYR A 758 10.47 -18.02 -4.46
CA TYR A 758 11.89 -18.20 -4.18
C TYR A 758 12.20 -19.68 -4.01
N VAL A 759 12.96 -20.25 -4.96
CA VAL A 759 13.34 -21.67 -4.97
C VAL A 759 14.80 -21.80 -4.52
N PRO A 760 15.18 -22.80 -3.70
CA PRO A 760 16.58 -23.05 -3.37
C PRO A 760 17.45 -23.16 -4.62
N CYS A 761 18.61 -22.52 -4.62
CA CYS A 761 19.55 -22.53 -5.73
C CYS A 761 20.05 -23.97 -6.01
N ASP A 762 19.92 -24.46 -7.23
CA ASP A 762 20.29 -25.82 -7.63
C ASP A 762 21.78 -26.13 -7.44
N VAL A 763 22.66 -25.11 -7.55
CA VAL A 763 24.13 -25.28 -7.44
C VAL A 763 24.55 -25.38 -5.98
N CYS A 764 24.12 -24.42 -5.12
CA CYS A 764 24.54 -24.41 -3.72
C CYS A 764 23.50 -25.03 -2.77
N LYS A 765 22.33 -25.41 -3.26
CA LYS A 765 21.23 -26.01 -2.47
C LYS A 765 20.92 -25.20 -1.20
N GLY A 766 20.77 -23.90 -1.35
CA GLY A 766 20.49 -22.99 -0.25
C GLY A 766 21.72 -22.53 0.57
N LYS A 767 22.91 -23.12 0.39
CA LYS A 767 24.08 -22.90 1.24
C LYS A 767 24.77 -21.55 1.05
N ARG A 768 24.45 -20.76 0.01
CA ARG A 768 24.99 -19.42 -0.29
C ARG A 768 26.47 -19.34 -0.71
N TYR A 769 27.29 -20.33 -0.40
CA TYR A 769 28.73 -20.34 -0.60
C TYR A 769 29.16 -21.40 -1.60
N ASN A 770 30.35 -21.21 -2.16
CA ASN A 770 31.03 -22.24 -2.94
C ASN A 770 31.61 -23.33 -2.03
N ARG A 771 31.99 -24.45 -2.63
CA ARG A 771 32.45 -25.64 -1.91
C ARG A 771 33.70 -25.37 -1.09
N GLU A 772 34.69 -24.66 -1.65
CA GLU A 772 35.97 -24.37 -1.03
C GLU A 772 35.82 -23.50 0.24
N THR A 773 34.84 -22.60 0.28
CA THR A 773 34.53 -21.82 1.48
C THR A 773 33.87 -22.67 2.56
N LEU A 774 33.03 -23.62 2.15
CA LEU A 774 32.34 -24.53 3.07
C LEU A 774 33.25 -25.58 3.69
N ASP A 775 34.42 -25.82 3.12
CA ASP A 775 35.45 -26.74 3.68
C ASP A 775 36.08 -26.18 4.97
N ILE A 776 36.03 -24.87 5.19
CA ILE A 776 36.60 -24.24 6.39
C ILE A 776 35.65 -24.43 7.57
N HIS A 777 36.20 -24.96 8.69
CA HIS A 777 35.45 -25.26 9.90
C HIS A 777 35.98 -24.49 11.11
N PHE A 778 35.06 -24.05 11.96
CA PHE A 778 35.34 -23.55 13.29
C PHE A 778 34.49 -24.35 14.30
N LYS A 779 35.15 -24.96 15.34
CA LYS A 779 34.48 -25.89 16.29
C LYS A 779 33.62 -26.96 15.56
N GLY A 780 34.09 -27.49 14.42
CA GLY A 780 33.40 -28.52 13.65
C GLY A 780 32.21 -28.06 12.80
N LYS A 781 31.93 -26.77 12.72
CA LYS A 781 30.87 -26.19 11.90
C LYS A 781 31.43 -25.26 10.83
N ASN A 782 30.88 -25.33 9.61
CA ASN A 782 31.20 -24.39 8.55
C ASN A 782 30.33 -23.14 8.64
N ILE A 783 30.64 -22.12 7.83
CA ILE A 783 29.96 -20.82 7.88
C ILE A 783 28.45 -20.90 7.59
N HIS A 784 28.02 -21.80 6.69
CA HIS A 784 26.61 -22.03 6.41
C HIS A 784 25.91 -22.67 7.60
N GLN A 785 26.51 -23.68 8.22
CA GLN A 785 25.95 -24.33 9.42
C GLN A 785 25.81 -23.37 10.59
N VAL A 786 26.73 -22.39 10.70
CA VAL A 786 26.59 -21.31 11.70
C VAL A 786 25.43 -20.40 11.39
N LEU A 787 25.21 -20.04 10.12
CA LEU A 787 24.06 -19.25 9.73
C LEU A 787 22.72 -20.00 9.88
N ASP A 788 22.75 -21.33 9.81
CA ASP A 788 21.58 -22.20 9.96
C ASP A 788 21.24 -22.50 11.43
N MET A 789 22.12 -22.15 12.40
CA MET A 789 21.84 -22.27 13.83
C MET A 789 20.72 -21.35 14.27
N THR A 790 19.93 -21.82 15.23
CA THR A 790 19.03 -20.91 15.98
C THR A 790 19.85 -19.90 16.78
N ILE A 791 19.22 -18.80 17.19
CA ILE A 791 19.88 -17.80 18.05
C ILE A 791 20.35 -18.44 19.38
N GLU A 792 19.54 -19.34 19.94
CA GLU A 792 19.86 -20.07 21.16
C GLU A 792 21.11 -20.94 20.97
N ASP A 793 21.12 -21.81 19.97
CA ASP A 793 22.28 -22.67 19.65
C ASP A 793 23.53 -21.85 19.37
N ALA A 794 23.38 -20.75 18.64
CA ALA A 794 24.49 -19.86 18.32
C ALA A 794 25.07 -19.17 19.56
N ARG A 795 24.18 -18.77 20.47
CA ARG A 795 24.61 -18.17 21.75
C ARG A 795 25.48 -19.12 22.55
N ASP A 796 25.09 -20.38 22.66
CA ASP A 796 25.86 -21.40 23.38
C ASP A 796 27.15 -21.76 22.62
N PHE A 797 27.10 -21.84 21.28
CA PHE A 797 28.26 -22.10 20.44
C PHE A 797 29.34 -21.00 20.55
N PHE A 798 28.95 -19.75 20.67
CA PHE A 798 29.83 -18.58 20.77
C PHE A 798 29.99 -18.05 22.21
N ASP A 799 29.60 -18.78 23.23
CA ASP A 799 29.65 -18.35 24.65
C ASP A 799 31.02 -17.80 25.06
N ALA A 800 32.11 -18.44 24.60
CA ALA A 800 33.49 -18.02 24.90
C ALA A 800 33.92 -16.73 24.14
N ILE A 801 33.06 -16.12 23.32
CA ILE A 801 33.39 -14.96 22.49
C ILE A 801 32.47 -13.79 22.86
N PRO A 802 32.86 -12.93 23.83
CA PRO A 802 31.98 -11.93 24.44
C PRO A 802 31.35 -10.94 23.42
N ALA A 803 32.09 -10.61 22.36
CA ALA A 803 31.62 -9.69 21.32
C ALA A 803 30.42 -10.24 20.54
N ILE A 804 30.33 -11.56 20.38
CA ILE A 804 29.23 -12.25 19.71
C ILE A 804 28.17 -12.63 20.74
N ALA A 805 28.56 -13.28 21.83
CA ALA A 805 27.65 -13.77 22.86
C ALA A 805 26.74 -12.68 23.44
N ARG A 806 27.24 -11.46 23.66
CA ARG A 806 26.45 -10.31 24.12
C ARG A 806 25.34 -9.94 23.16
N LYS A 807 25.64 -9.88 21.86
CA LYS A 807 24.64 -9.53 20.84
C LYS A 807 23.63 -10.65 20.65
N LEU A 808 24.05 -11.91 20.75
CA LEU A 808 23.10 -13.03 20.71
C LEU A 808 22.21 -13.04 21.95
N GLN A 809 22.74 -12.70 23.12
CA GLN A 809 21.94 -12.58 24.34
C GLN A 809 20.84 -11.51 24.19
N THR A 810 21.11 -10.36 23.56
CA THR A 810 20.06 -9.36 23.32
C THR A 810 18.95 -9.84 22.40
N LEU A 811 19.24 -10.75 21.47
CA LEU A 811 18.22 -11.40 20.64
C LEU A 811 17.39 -12.40 21.43
N VAL A 812 18.01 -13.14 22.36
CA VAL A 812 17.29 -14.02 23.30
C VAL A 812 16.39 -13.20 24.23
N ASP A 813 16.90 -12.09 24.80
CA ASP A 813 16.17 -11.22 25.71
C ASP A 813 14.88 -10.63 25.10
N VAL A 814 14.83 -10.45 23.80
CA VAL A 814 13.62 -9.99 23.08
C VAL A 814 12.74 -11.16 22.58
N GLY A 815 12.99 -12.40 23.03
CA GLY A 815 12.17 -13.56 22.68
C GLY A 815 12.38 -14.11 21.27
N LEU A 816 13.58 -13.95 20.68
CA LEU A 816 13.92 -14.44 19.34
C LEU A 816 14.87 -15.65 19.35
N SER A 817 14.86 -16.46 20.41
CA SER A 817 15.74 -17.63 20.57
C SER A 817 15.59 -18.64 19.42
N TYR A 818 14.40 -18.77 18.85
CA TYR A 818 14.02 -19.78 17.87
C TYR A 818 14.36 -19.45 16.42
N ILE A 819 14.55 -18.18 16.06
CA ILE A 819 14.88 -17.81 14.67
C ILE A 819 16.31 -18.19 14.30
N LYS A 820 16.58 -18.47 13.03
CA LYS A 820 17.94 -18.77 12.57
C LYS A 820 18.76 -17.49 12.31
N LEU A 821 20.05 -17.53 12.63
CA LEU A 821 20.99 -16.42 12.39
C LEU A 821 20.97 -15.90 10.94
N GLY A 822 20.92 -16.80 9.98
CA GLY A 822 20.93 -16.54 8.54
C GLY A 822 19.53 -16.49 7.92
N GLN A 823 18.45 -16.48 8.72
CA GLN A 823 17.07 -16.41 8.20
C GLN A 823 16.89 -15.17 7.35
N SER A 824 16.33 -15.33 6.15
CA SER A 824 16.11 -14.19 5.24
C SER A 824 15.17 -13.15 5.86
N ALA A 825 15.51 -11.88 5.69
CA ALA A 825 14.63 -10.77 6.12
C ALA A 825 13.22 -10.84 5.53
N THR A 826 13.08 -11.43 4.35
CA THR A 826 11.79 -11.57 3.64
C THR A 826 10.89 -12.65 4.24
N THR A 827 11.43 -13.53 5.08
CA THR A 827 10.68 -14.59 5.77
C THR A 827 10.35 -14.26 7.21
N LEU A 828 10.88 -13.17 7.74
CA LEU A 828 10.54 -12.69 9.09
C LEU A 828 9.18 -12.03 9.10
N SER A 829 8.40 -12.28 10.16
CA SER A 829 7.19 -11.50 10.42
C SER A 829 7.53 -10.05 10.79
N GLY A 830 6.55 -9.14 10.69
CA GLY A 830 6.74 -7.74 11.09
C GLY A 830 7.22 -7.59 12.53
N GLY A 831 6.63 -8.35 13.46
CA GLY A 831 7.01 -8.36 14.87
C GLY A 831 8.42 -8.93 15.10
N GLU A 832 8.83 -9.99 14.40
CA GLU A 832 10.20 -10.52 14.47
C GLU A 832 11.21 -9.49 13.95
N ALA A 833 10.94 -8.84 12.80
CA ALA A 833 11.79 -7.80 12.25
C ALA A 833 11.96 -6.63 13.23
N GLN A 834 10.88 -6.21 13.88
CA GLN A 834 10.88 -5.17 14.90
C GLN A 834 11.73 -5.56 16.13
N ARG A 835 11.57 -6.79 16.63
CA ARG A 835 12.38 -7.31 17.75
C ARG A 835 13.87 -7.43 17.40
N VAL A 836 14.23 -7.79 16.16
CA VAL A 836 15.62 -7.74 15.69
C VAL A 836 16.16 -6.31 15.71
N LYS A 837 15.37 -5.31 15.33
CA LYS A 837 15.75 -3.89 15.44
C LYS A 837 15.96 -3.49 16.90
N LEU A 838 15.05 -3.89 17.78
CA LEU A 838 15.12 -3.61 19.22
C LEU A 838 16.39 -4.23 19.84
N SER A 839 16.72 -5.48 19.53
CA SER A 839 17.92 -6.16 20.03
C SER A 839 19.21 -5.46 19.63
N LYS A 840 19.26 -4.90 18.40
CA LYS A 840 20.40 -4.11 17.94
C LYS A 840 20.60 -2.85 18.79
N GLU A 841 19.52 -2.18 19.16
CA GLU A 841 19.59 -0.99 20.03
C GLU A 841 20.00 -1.35 21.47
N LEU A 842 19.50 -2.47 22.00
CA LEU A 842 19.94 -3.02 23.30
C LEU A 842 21.44 -3.32 23.35
N SER A 843 22.03 -3.70 22.22
CA SER A 843 23.46 -4.03 22.18
C SER A 843 24.38 -2.79 22.18
N LYS A 844 23.83 -1.58 21.98
CA LYS A 844 24.56 -0.32 21.97
C LYS A 844 24.70 0.26 23.38
N ARG A 845 25.68 1.15 23.53
CA ARG A 845 25.84 1.93 24.77
C ARG A 845 24.74 2.98 24.86
N ASP A 846 24.05 3.01 25.95
CA ASP A 846 22.93 3.92 26.21
C ASP A 846 23.41 5.21 26.90
N THR A 847 22.81 6.34 26.55
CA THR A 847 23.10 7.67 27.11
C THR A 847 22.08 8.10 28.16
N GLY A 848 20.93 7.42 28.26
CA GLY A 848 19.82 7.81 29.15
C GLY A 848 19.05 9.07 28.70
N LYS A 849 19.24 9.49 27.43
CA LYS A 849 18.56 10.65 26.81
C LYS A 849 17.99 10.34 25.43
N THR A 850 17.83 9.09 25.10
CA THR A 850 17.31 8.67 23.79
C THR A 850 15.77 8.63 23.81
N LEU A 851 15.17 9.13 22.73
CA LEU A 851 13.75 8.94 22.45
C LEU A 851 13.58 7.66 21.61
N TYR A 852 12.93 6.66 22.17
CA TYR A 852 12.52 5.45 21.45
C TYR A 852 11.05 5.57 21.06
N ILE A 853 10.75 5.36 19.80
CA ILE A 853 9.38 5.29 19.28
C ILE A 853 9.16 3.89 18.74
N LEU A 854 8.14 3.20 19.26
CA LEU A 854 7.76 1.86 18.84
C LEU A 854 6.30 1.86 18.35
N ASP A 855 6.07 1.20 17.24
CA ASP A 855 4.73 1.07 16.64
C ASP A 855 4.24 -0.36 16.79
N GLU A 856 3.23 -0.57 17.63
CA GLU A 856 2.57 -1.84 17.94
C GLU A 856 3.58 -2.99 18.19
N PRO A 857 4.49 -2.88 19.17
CA PRO A 857 5.56 -3.87 19.37
C PRO A 857 5.06 -5.24 19.88
N THR A 858 3.80 -5.35 20.31
CA THR A 858 3.21 -6.61 20.78
C THR A 858 2.51 -7.42 19.70
N THR A 859 2.55 -6.93 18.47
CA THR A 859 1.97 -7.61 17.32
C THR A 859 2.47 -9.04 17.18
N GLY A 860 1.56 -10.01 17.15
CA GLY A 860 1.88 -11.44 17.00
C GLY A 860 2.55 -12.08 18.23
N LEU A 861 2.44 -11.46 19.38
CA LEU A 861 3.03 -11.97 20.63
C LEU A 861 1.99 -12.62 21.53
N HIS A 862 2.35 -13.78 22.05
CA HIS A 862 1.64 -14.41 23.16
C HIS A 862 1.87 -13.64 24.48
N PHE A 863 0.97 -13.74 25.45
CA PHE A 863 1.05 -13.06 26.75
C PHE A 863 2.41 -13.19 27.43
N HIS A 864 3.02 -14.37 27.37
CA HIS A 864 4.35 -14.61 27.92
C HIS A 864 5.45 -13.80 27.19
N ASP A 865 5.37 -13.71 25.88
CA ASP A 865 6.34 -12.94 25.07
C ASP A 865 6.18 -11.44 25.33
N ILE A 866 4.93 -10.97 25.55
CA ILE A 866 4.63 -9.59 25.95
C ILE A 866 5.28 -9.26 27.29
N GLU A 867 5.19 -10.16 28.28
CA GLU A 867 5.82 -9.98 29.59
C GLU A 867 7.34 -9.79 29.46
N GLN A 868 8.01 -10.60 28.61
CA GLN A 868 9.45 -10.47 28.34
C GLN A 868 9.78 -9.15 27.66
N LEU A 869 9.01 -8.75 26.64
CA LEU A 869 9.18 -7.49 25.92
C LEU A 869 9.03 -6.29 26.85
N LEU A 870 8.02 -6.29 27.72
CA LEU A 870 7.80 -5.23 28.71
C LEU A 870 8.98 -5.08 29.65
N ALA A 871 9.57 -6.19 30.11
CA ALA A 871 10.79 -6.14 30.94
C ALA A 871 11.93 -5.40 30.23
N VAL A 872 12.07 -5.59 28.92
CA VAL A 872 13.06 -4.88 28.10
C VAL A 872 12.73 -3.38 27.97
N LEU A 873 11.48 -3.03 27.67
CA LEU A 873 11.04 -1.63 27.51
C LEU A 873 11.16 -0.85 28.81
N HIS A 874 10.78 -1.46 29.94
CA HIS A 874 10.96 -0.85 31.26
C HIS A 874 12.44 -0.64 31.62
N ARG A 875 13.32 -1.57 31.22
CA ARG A 875 14.77 -1.39 31.39
C ARG A 875 15.31 -0.18 30.64
N PHE A 876 14.83 0.10 29.40
CA PHE A 876 15.18 1.35 28.70
C PHE A 876 14.73 2.60 29.45
N ARG A 877 13.49 2.61 29.95
CA ARG A 877 12.96 3.70 30.77
C ARG A 877 13.79 3.89 32.04
N ASP A 878 14.11 2.83 32.75
CA ASP A 878 14.85 2.85 34.01
C ASP A 878 16.29 3.39 33.84
N HIS A 879 16.86 3.25 32.66
CA HIS A 879 18.11 3.92 32.28
C HIS A 879 17.94 5.41 31.97
N GLY A 880 16.73 5.97 32.06
CA GLY A 880 16.43 7.38 31.92
C GLY A 880 15.98 7.81 30.52
N ASN A 881 15.80 6.88 29.60
CA ASN A 881 15.29 7.15 28.25
C ASN A 881 13.79 7.43 28.24
N THR A 882 13.33 8.10 27.20
CA THR A 882 11.90 8.31 26.92
C THR A 882 11.44 7.24 25.93
N VAL A 883 10.46 6.44 26.34
CA VAL A 883 9.91 5.36 25.51
C VAL A 883 8.47 5.71 25.16
N VAL A 884 8.19 5.84 23.88
CA VAL A 884 6.85 6.13 23.34
C VAL A 884 6.40 4.93 22.52
N VAL A 885 5.25 4.37 22.86
CA VAL A 885 4.72 3.16 22.25
C VAL A 885 3.31 3.43 21.75
N ILE A 886 3.05 3.20 20.48
CA ILE A 886 1.67 3.14 19.96
C ILE A 886 1.16 1.73 20.24
N GLU A 887 0.07 1.59 20.99
CA GLU A 887 -0.42 0.28 21.42
C GLU A 887 -1.93 0.23 21.61
N HIS A 888 -2.44 -1.00 21.44
CA HIS A 888 -3.83 -1.37 21.70
C HIS A 888 -3.97 -2.44 22.79
N ASN A 889 -2.89 -3.14 23.10
CA ASN A 889 -2.89 -4.21 24.09
C ASN A 889 -3.03 -3.64 25.51
N LEU A 890 -4.09 -4.05 26.23
CA LEU A 890 -4.40 -3.56 27.57
C LEU A 890 -3.33 -3.93 28.59
N ASP A 891 -2.67 -5.07 28.43
CA ASP A 891 -1.59 -5.49 29.31
C ASP A 891 -0.36 -4.58 29.24
N VAL A 892 -0.09 -4.02 28.04
CA VAL A 892 0.94 -3.00 27.88
C VAL A 892 0.49 -1.67 28.47
N ILE A 893 -0.72 -1.24 28.13
CA ILE A 893 -1.27 0.05 28.56
C ILE A 893 -1.34 0.14 30.08
N LYS A 894 -1.79 -0.93 30.76
CA LYS A 894 -1.85 -0.95 32.24
C LYS A 894 -0.49 -0.82 32.92
N THR A 895 0.62 -1.14 32.22
CA THR A 895 1.99 -1.01 32.75
C THR A 895 2.65 0.34 32.45
N ALA A 896 2.04 1.18 31.60
CA ALA A 896 2.57 2.48 31.21
C ALA A 896 2.61 3.47 32.39
N ASP A 897 3.57 4.39 32.36
CA ASP A 897 3.63 5.49 33.33
C ASP A 897 2.68 6.63 32.91
N TRP A 898 2.49 6.81 31.60
CA TRP A 898 1.66 7.84 31.02
C TRP A 898 0.90 7.30 29.79
N VAL A 899 -0.34 7.69 29.64
CA VAL A 899 -1.20 7.30 28.51
C VAL A 899 -1.75 8.54 27.85
N ILE A 900 -1.77 8.55 26.51
CA ILE A 900 -2.38 9.58 25.71
C ILE A 900 -3.35 8.90 24.73
N ASP A 901 -4.63 9.16 24.93
CA ASP A 901 -5.71 8.50 24.17
C ASP A 901 -6.29 9.44 23.10
N LEU A 902 -6.23 9.01 21.86
CA LEU A 902 -6.75 9.73 20.69
C LEU A 902 -8.11 9.19 20.26
N GLY A 903 -8.97 10.10 19.86
CA GLY A 903 -10.33 9.76 19.41
C GLY A 903 -11.13 10.99 19.03
N PRO A 904 -12.47 10.96 19.28
CA PRO A 904 -13.24 9.82 19.82
C PRO A 904 -13.45 8.68 18.82
N GLU A 905 -13.43 8.99 17.51
CA GLU A 905 -13.67 8.03 16.43
C GLU A 905 -12.45 7.92 15.50
N GLY A 906 -12.56 7.11 14.45
CA GLY A 906 -11.58 7.04 13.35
C GLY A 906 -11.89 8.06 12.24
N GLY A 907 -10.91 8.36 11.40
CA GLY A 907 -11.05 9.24 10.25
C GLY A 907 -11.40 10.69 10.61
N SER A 908 -12.35 11.28 9.92
CA SER A 908 -12.77 12.68 10.15
C SER A 908 -13.40 12.93 11.52
N GLY A 909 -13.94 11.90 12.17
CA GLY A 909 -14.46 11.98 13.55
C GLY A 909 -13.40 11.84 14.65
N GLY A 910 -12.13 11.65 14.27
CA GLY A 910 -10.99 11.49 15.16
C GLY A 910 -10.10 12.72 15.22
N GLY A 911 -8.81 12.48 15.49
CA GLY A 911 -7.78 13.51 15.41
C GLY A 911 -7.74 14.46 16.62
N GLN A 912 -8.24 14.04 17.77
CA GLN A 912 -8.20 14.81 19.02
C GLN A 912 -7.61 13.96 20.15
N ILE A 913 -6.96 14.58 21.13
CA ILE A 913 -6.60 13.92 22.39
C ILE A 913 -7.82 14.00 23.30
N ILE A 914 -8.32 12.82 23.70
CA ILE A 914 -9.52 12.67 24.55
C ILE A 914 -9.14 12.60 26.02
N ALA A 915 -8.02 11.95 26.31
CA ALA A 915 -7.52 11.80 27.67
C ALA A 915 -6.00 11.74 27.67
N GLU A 916 -5.37 12.31 28.70
CA GLU A 916 -3.94 12.18 28.99
C GLU A 916 -3.76 12.05 30.52
N GLY A 917 -2.82 11.22 30.94
CA GLY A 917 -2.53 10.98 32.36
C GLY A 917 -2.01 9.58 32.63
N THR A 918 -2.02 9.19 33.89
CA THR A 918 -1.74 7.81 34.29
C THR A 918 -2.85 6.86 33.80
N PRO A 919 -2.60 5.55 33.65
CA PRO A 919 -3.66 4.61 33.29
C PRO A 919 -4.90 4.70 34.16
N GLU A 920 -4.69 4.93 35.46
CA GLU A 920 -5.76 5.09 36.45
C GLU A 920 -6.62 6.34 36.18
N GLU A 921 -5.99 7.47 35.81
CA GLU A 921 -6.69 8.72 35.47
C GLU A 921 -7.45 8.59 34.16
N VAL A 922 -6.83 8.01 33.13
CA VAL A 922 -7.48 7.78 31.83
C VAL A 922 -8.70 6.86 31.95
N SER A 923 -8.65 5.85 32.83
CA SER A 923 -9.78 4.94 33.09
C SER A 923 -11.02 5.62 33.65
N GLN A 924 -10.91 6.84 34.20
CA GLN A 924 -12.03 7.63 34.73
C GLN A 924 -12.67 8.56 33.68
N VAL A 925 -12.04 8.74 32.52
CA VAL A 925 -12.54 9.65 31.46
C VAL A 925 -13.65 8.97 30.67
N LYS A 926 -14.88 9.45 30.79
CA LYS A 926 -16.06 8.85 30.15
C LYS A 926 -16.01 8.82 28.63
N GLY A 927 -15.30 9.74 27.99
CA GLY A 927 -15.16 9.83 26.53
C GLY A 927 -14.08 8.91 25.93
N SER A 928 -13.23 8.30 26.77
CA SER A 928 -12.15 7.41 26.35
C SER A 928 -12.65 5.97 26.22
N HIS A 929 -12.66 5.46 24.99
CA HIS A 929 -12.96 4.04 24.77
C HIS A 929 -11.89 3.15 25.42
N THR A 930 -10.61 3.49 25.25
CA THR A 930 -9.50 2.79 25.90
C THR A 930 -9.67 2.79 27.43
N GLY A 931 -10.05 3.94 28.02
CA GLY A 931 -10.28 4.07 29.45
C GLY A 931 -11.38 3.15 29.98
N GLN A 932 -12.46 2.95 29.20
CA GLN A 932 -13.55 2.05 29.58
C GLN A 932 -13.10 0.61 29.71
N PHE A 933 -12.34 0.09 28.72
CA PHE A 933 -11.77 -1.26 28.77
C PHE A 933 -10.68 -1.40 29.84
N LEU A 934 -9.84 -0.38 30.00
CA LEU A 934 -8.76 -0.37 30.98
C LEU A 934 -9.27 -0.45 32.43
N LYS A 935 -10.46 0.08 32.71
CA LYS A 935 -11.04 0.06 34.05
C LYS A 935 -11.21 -1.34 34.61
N SER A 936 -11.69 -2.28 33.81
CA SER A 936 -11.82 -3.69 34.22
C SER A 936 -10.46 -4.36 34.46
N THR A 937 -9.48 -4.05 33.60
CA THR A 937 -8.13 -4.62 33.67
C THR A 937 -7.33 -4.12 34.88
N LEU A 938 -7.55 -2.87 35.31
CA LEU A 938 -6.91 -2.30 36.51
C LEU A 938 -7.54 -2.78 37.82
N GLN A 939 -8.75 -3.35 37.81
CA GLN A 939 -9.43 -3.89 38.98
C GLN A 939 -9.13 -5.37 39.25
N GLN A 940 -8.58 -6.08 38.27
CA GLN A 940 -8.06 -7.43 38.39
C GLN A 940 -6.67 -7.44 39.09
#